data_ff09e9408de6604df5c58b976b284589
#
_entry.id   ff09e9408de6604df5c58b976b284589
#
_cell.length_a   1.000
_cell.length_b   1.000
_cell.length_c   1.000
_cell.angle_alpha   90.00
_cell.angle_beta   90.00
_cell.angle_gamma   90.00
#
_symmetry.space_group_name_H-M   'P 1'
#
loop_
_entity.id
_entity.type
_entity.pdbx_description
1 polymer ?
#
loop_
_entity_poly.entity_id
_entity_poly.type
_entity_poly.pdbx_seq_one_letter_code
_entity_poly.pdbx_strand_id
1 'polypeptide(L)'
;GEQISVTIRYIDQLKFEGGNYEFVFPMVVGPRYIPGQLINKNQPNTDQVPDADRITSPIIDRETKSPHKIQVDVEIDAGVAIENVRSTSHKIITQQQGNRIFVSLDQSDQIPNKDLILRYQISGENTRASVLTEVDQQGGHFAAYLLPAISYNPNQIIAKDVIFLMDTSGSQEGEPLKKSQELMKRFIQGLNSEDTFNIIDFANTTNTLSEIPLENTPANRQKAINYINQLQADGGTELLNGIQAVMRFTSPSQGRLRSIVLLTDGYIGNDQEIIAAVQNKLKPGNRLYAFGVGSSVNRFLLNRLGEIGQGTTQIVRQDEPTETVVETFFKQINNPILTDMEITWQGEGLKPEIYPISLSDLFDNQPLVLFGRKLDRRNGLLKITGITAKGDRYEQTLPVNFPEINNNESGNIAIAKLWGRARIKDLMNQMFSGETKSGVEGVTRTALSYQLLSEYTAFIAVSEEVRVDPNGTRQTVEVPLELPQGVSYDGIFGTPKPAQLPSSAPINFGPTRSASGYNNYGGQRSPEIAPPPPPIWGINPEPTNINAVGNSPVKITVVEVAGISDRTLINDLNRYLQGLNLADQINGKVTFEMIIDQGNVQRAIFDDIDSNLDLDNNIKQAMIIDKIRRSLLTWQPSNPVSGKLKITLELKATKS
;
A
#
# COMPACT_ATOMS: atom_id res chain seq x y z
N GLY A 1 36.70 -10.48 -26.70
CA GLY A 1 35.77 -9.98 -25.71
C GLY A 1 35.21 -11.14 -24.91
N GLU A 2 35.09 -11.01 -23.60
CA GLU A 2 34.47 -12.03 -22.77
C GLU A 2 32.95 -12.01 -23.00
N GLN A 3 32.34 -13.19 -23.01
CA GLN A 3 30.88 -13.33 -23.07
C GLN A 3 30.35 -13.32 -21.65
N ILE A 4 29.48 -12.37 -21.34
CA ILE A 4 28.81 -12.23 -20.04
C ILE A 4 27.38 -12.75 -20.17
N SER A 5 26.98 -13.67 -19.29
CA SER A 5 25.59 -14.14 -19.18
C SER A 5 24.96 -13.56 -17.92
N VAL A 6 23.84 -12.86 -18.09
CA VAL A 6 23.08 -12.30 -16.98
C VAL A 6 21.72 -12.97 -16.93
N THR A 7 21.37 -13.54 -15.77
CA THR A 7 20.07 -14.16 -15.54
C THR A 7 19.28 -13.34 -14.53
N ILE A 8 18.10 -12.87 -14.90
CA ILE A 8 17.19 -12.14 -14.02
C ILE A 8 15.90 -12.95 -13.88
N ARG A 9 15.46 -13.18 -12.63
CA ARG A 9 14.17 -13.80 -12.32
C ARG A 9 13.32 -12.83 -11.53
N TYR A 10 12.09 -12.59 -11.96
CA TYR A 10 11.14 -11.74 -11.26
C TYR A 10 9.74 -12.36 -11.28
N ILE A 11 8.88 -11.90 -10.38
CA ILE A 11 7.49 -12.33 -10.25
C ILE A 11 6.64 -11.08 -10.21
N ASP A 12 5.58 -11.08 -11.00
CA ASP A 12 4.61 -9.99 -11.07
C ASP A 12 3.18 -10.53 -11.14
N GLN A 13 2.23 -9.67 -10.81
CA GLN A 13 0.80 -9.99 -10.90
C GLN A 13 0.26 -9.41 -12.20
N LEU A 14 -0.34 -10.27 -13.02
CA LEU A 14 -0.90 -9.86 -14.30
C LEU A 14 -2.16 -9.02 -14.10
N LYS A 15 -2.35 -8.03 -14.99
CA LYS A 15 -3.56 -7.23 -15.07
C LYS A 15 -4.68 -8.05 -15.69
N PHE A 16 -5.85 -8.04 -15.04
CA PHE A 16 -7.08 -8.63 -15.57
C PHE A 16 -8.02 -7.51 -16.03
N GLU A 17 -8.53 -7.59 -17.25
CA GLU A 17 -9.46 -6.61 -17.81
C GLU A 17 -10.34 -7.25 -18.89
N GLY A 18 -11.67 -7.07 -18.77
CA GLY A 18 -12.63 -7.54 -19.77
C GLY A 18 -12.56 -9.05 -20.03
N GLY A 19 -12.39 -9.86 -18.99
CA GLY A 19 -12.29 -11.33 -19.10
C GLY A 19 -10.92 -11.85 -19.57
N ASN A 20 -9.93 -10.96 -19.78
CA ASN A 20 -8.60 -11.30 -20.26
C ASN A 20 -7.52 -10.96 -19.24
N TYR A 21 -6.48 -11.77 -19.17
CA TYR A 21 -5.20 -11.37 -18.59
C TYR A 21 -4.31 -10.76 -19.66
N GLU A 22 -3.54 -9.75 -19.25
CA GLU A 22 -2.54 -9.09 -20.09
C GLU A 22 -1.16 -9.29 -19.48
N PHE A 23 -0.24 -9.85 -20.28
CA PHE A 23 1.16 -9.98 -19.97
C PHE A 23 1.96 -9.04 -20.87
N VAL A 24 2.72 -8.13 -20.27
CA VAL A 24 3.60 -7.20 -20.98
C VAL A 24 5.03 -7.52 -20.62
N PHE A 25 5.83 -7.87 -21.62
CA PHE A 25 7.26 -8.09 -21.47
C PHE A 25 8.03 -6.95 -22.16
N PRO A 26 8.70 -6.06 -21.39
CA PRO A 26 9.44 -4.94 -21.96
C PRO A 26 10.68 -5.43 -22.69
N MET A 27 10.80 -5.11 -23.97
CA MET A 27 11.93 -5.48 -24.82
C MET A 27 12.68 -4.27 -25.37
N VAL A 28 12.11 -3.09 -25.24
CA VAL A 28 12.68 -1.85 -25.77
C VAL A 28 13.42 -1.10 -24.67
N VAL A 29 14.68 -0.82 -24.93
CA VAL A 29 15.44 0.14 -24.12
C VAL A 29 15.42 1.48 -24.86
N GLY A 30 14.61 2.42 -24.34
CA GLY A 30 14.60 3.78 -24.86
C GLY A 30 15.93 4.50 -24.65
N PRO A 31 16.31 5.43 -25.52
CA PRO A 31 17.48 6.27 -25.29
C PRO A 31 17.32 7.03 -23.98
N ARG A 32 18.39 7.13 -23.20
CA ARG A 32 18.38 7.89 -21.95
C ARG A 32 18.17 9.37 -22.25
N TYR A 33 17.24 10.00 -21.56
CA TYR A 33 17.12 11.44 -21.60
C TYR A 33 18.32 12.08 -20.91
N ILE A 34 19.03 12.97 -21.63
CA ILE A 34 20.17 13.73 -21.11
C ILE A 34 19.73 15.19 -21.04
N PRO A 35 19.63 15.78 -19.85
CA PRO A 35 19.26 17.18 -19.71
C PRO A 35 20.40 18.11 -20.16
N GLY A 36 20.08 19.36 -20.52
CA GLY A 36 21.03 20.37 -20.91
C GLY A 36 21.13 20.60 -22.42
N GLN A 37 22.01 21.53 -22.82
CA GLN A 37 22.29 21.84 -24.22
C GLN A 37 23.53 21.09 -24.70
N LEU A 38 23.47 20.53 -25.91
CA LEU A 38 24.61 19.81 -26.49
C LEU A 38 25.86 20.71 -26.57
N ILE A 39 26.97 20.24 -25.98
CA ILE A 39 28.29 20.90 -26.09
C ILE A 39 28.81 20.76 -27.52
N ASN A 40 28.54 19.61 -28.15
CA ASN A 40 28.95 19.31 -29.52
C ASN A 40 27.82 18.55 -30.24
N LYS A 41 27.50 18.96 -31.45
CA LYS A 41 26.41 18.36 -32.27
C LYS A 41 26.61 16.87 -32.57
N ASN A 42 27.84 16.36 -32.48
CA ASN A 42 28.18 14.97 -32.82
C ASN A 42 28.37 14.06 -31.59
N GLN A 43 28.15 14.57 -30.38
CA GLN A 43 28.27 13.81 -29.13
C GLN A 43 27.07 14.08 -28.22
N PRO A 44 26.63 13.10 -27.43
CA PRO A 44 25.49 13.28 -26.53
C PRO A 44 25.80 14.16 -25.31
N ASN A 45 27.03 14.66 -25.18
CA ASN A 45 27.50 15.43 -24.04
C ASN A 45 26.82 16.81 -23.99
N THR A 46 26.31 17.17 -22.82
CA THR A 46 25.62 18.43 -22.60
C THR A 46 26.35 19.28 -21.55
N ASP A 47 25.97 20.55 -21.45
CA ASP A 47 26.47 21.48 -20.41
C ASP A 47 26.12 21.02 -18.99
N GLN A 48 25.07 20.22 -18.82
CA GLN A 48 24.66 19.62 -17.52
C GLN A 48 25.23 18.23 -17.30
N VAL A 49 25.50 17.47 -18.36
CA VAL A 49 26.07 16.10 -18.30
C VAL A 49 27.23 16.01 -19.30
N PRO A 50 28.43 16.49 -18.90
CA PRO A 50 29.58 16.59 -19.81
C PRO A 50 30.15 15.26 -20.30
N ASP A 51 29.84 14.17 -19.63
CA ASP A 51 30.28 12.80 -19.92
C ASP A 51 29.13 11.86 -20.33
N ALA A 52 28.07 12.43 -20.92
CA ALA A 52 26.90 11.68 -21.36
C ALA A 52 27.23 10.58 -22.37
N ASP A 53 28.30 10.71 -23.14
CA ASP A 53 28.81 9.69 -24.07
C ASP A 53 29.20 8.37 -23.36
N ARG A 54 29.58 8.43 -22.08
CA ARG A 54 29.91 7.24 -21.28
C ARG A 54 28.69 6.44 -20.83
N ILE A 55 27.55 7.10 -20.72
CA ILE A 55 26.28 6.54 -20.20
C ILE A 55 25.19 6.40 -21.26
N THR A 56 25.43 6.90 -22.48
CA THR A 56 24.50 6.81 -23.61
C THR A 56 24.91 5.66 -24.52
N SER A 57 24.04 4.68 -24.68
CA SER A 57 24.26 3.60 -25.63
C SER A 57 24.18 4.12 -27.08
N PRO A 58 24.99 3.62 -28.01
CA PRO A 58 24.87 3.95 -29.44
C PRO A 58 23.46 3.62 -29.94
N ILE A 59 22.83 4.56 -30.63
CA ILE A 59 21.51 4.38 -31.24
C ILE A 59 21.70 3.94 -32.69
N ILE A 60 21.01 2.87 -33.07
CA ILE A 60 21.01 2.38 -34.46
C ILE A 60 20.23 3.35 -35.34
N ASP A 61 20.80 3.73 -36.48
CA ASP A 61 20.16 4.60 -37.45
C ASP A 61 18.84 4.00 -37.99
N ARG A 62 17.87 4.85 -38.36
CA ARG A 62 16.52 4.44 -38.79
C ARG A 62 16.52 3.47 -39.97
N GLU A 63 17.54 3.53 -40.82
CA GLU A 63 17.68 2.68 -42.02
C GLU A 63 18.35 1.35 -41.71
N THR A 64 18.98 1.20 -40.55
CA THR A 64 19.73 -0.01 -40.17
C THR A 64 18.85 -0.90 -39.31
N LYS A 65 18.64 -2.14 -39.73
CA LYS A 65 17.97 -3.15 -38.90
C LYS A 65 18.92 -3.69 -37.83
N SER A 66 18.43 -3.78 -36.58
CA SER A 66 19.19 -4.43 -35.51
C SER A 66 19.55 -5.85 -35.89
N PRO A 67 20.84 -6.26 -35.77
CA PRO A 67 21.25 -7.65 -35.95
C PRO A 67 20.82 -8.54 -34.77
N HIS A 68 20.38 -7.93 -33.65
CA HIS A 68 20.00 -8.66 -32.46
C HIS A 68 18.59 -9.25 -32.61
N LYS A 69 18.46 -10.51 -32.26
CA LYS A 69 17.20 -11.22 -32.21
C LYS A 69 16.90 -11.58 -30.76
N ILE A 70 15.63 -11.47 -30.40
CA ILE A 70 15.13 -11.94 -29.11
C ILE A 70 14.32 -13.22 -29.32
N GLN A 71 14.51 -14.19 -28.45
CA GLN A 71 13.65 -15.34 -28.33
C GLN A 71 12.83 -15.19 -27.07
N VAL A 72 11.52 -15.40 -27.19
CA VAL A 72 10.59 -15.38 -26.06
C VAL A 72 9.75 -16.63 -26.14
N ASP A 73 9.80 -17.44 -25.09
CA ASP A 73 8.99 -18.62 -24.92
C ASP A 73 8.13 -18.41 -23.65
N VAL A 74 6.80 -18.51 -23.79
CA VAL A 74 5.84 -18.31 -22.71
C VAL A 74 5.00 -19.56 -22.56
N GLU A 75 4.96 -20.10 -21.35
CA GLU A 75 4.00 -21.12 -20.95
C GLU A 75 2.87 -20.47 -20.14
N ILE A 76 1.63 -20.68 -20.57
CA ILE A 76 0.45 -20.18 -19.88
C ILE A 76 -0.30 -21.37 -19.29
N ASP A 77 -0.39 -21.42 -17.95
CA ASP A 77 -1.20 -22.39 -17.19
C ASP A 77 -2.11 -21.60 -16.23
N ALA A 78 -3.39 -21.58 -16.53
CA ALA A 78 -4.39 -20.86 -15.73
C ALA A 78 -5.19 -21.80 -14.80
N GLY A 79 -4.90 -23.10 -14.79
CA GLY A 79 -5.69 -24.10 -14.07
C GLY A 79 -7.12 -24.32 -14.62
N VAL A 80 -7.51 -23.55 -15.63
CA VAL A 80 -8.77 -23.63 -16.40
C VAL A 80 -8.46 -23.54 -17.88
N ALA A 81 -9.42 -23.93 -18.72
CA ALA A 81 -9.26 -23.81 -20.18
C ALA A 81 -9.00 -22.34 -20.57
N ILE A 82 -7.97 -22.15 -21.38
CA ILE A 82 -7.56 -20.86 -21.92
C ILE A 82 -8.16 -20.73 -23.31
N GLU A 83 -8.78 -19.58 -23.55
CA GLU A 83 -9.39 -19.26 -24.84
C GLU A 83 -8.67 -18.04 -25.44
N ASN A 84 -8.61 -17.97 -26.75
CA ASN A 84 -8.27 -16.78 -27.51
C ASN A 84 -6.93 -16.10 -27.10
N VAL A 85 -5.81 -16.84 -27.15
CA VAL A 85 -4.47 -16.26 -26.96
C VAL A 85 -4.09 -15.44 -28.18
N ARG A 86 -3.73 -14.17 -27.95
CA ARG A 86 -3.36 -13.22 -29.01
C ARG A 86 -2.27 -12.26 -28.55
N SER A 87 -1.51 -11.77 -29.50
CA SER A 87 -0.63 -10.62 -29.27
C SER A 87 -1.10 -9.44 -30.11
N THR A 88 -1.10 -8.25 -29.49
CA THR A 88 -1.40 -6.98 -30.17
C THR A 88 -0.15 -6.34 -30.76
N SER A 89 1.02 -6.80 -30.36
CA SER A 89 2.31 -6.20 -30.72
C SER A 89 3.15 -7.06 -31.67
N HIS A 90 3.07 -8.40 -31.56
CA HIS A 90 3.93 -9.33 -32.31
C HIS A 90 3.14 -10.45 -32.97
N LYS A 91 3.75 -11.03 -34.00
CA LYS A 91 3.30 -12.32 -34.55
C LYS A 91 3.76 -13.43 -33.61
N ILE A 92 2.83 -14.29 -33.22
CA ILE A 92 3.08 -15.40 -32.29
C ILE A 92 2.70 -16.73 -32.91
N ILE A 93 3.38 -17.78 -32.45
CA ILE A 93 3.06 -19.19 -32.73
C ILE A 93 2.56 -19.75 -31.40
N THR A 94 1.41 -20.44 -31.43
CA THR A 94 0.79 -21.04 -30.24
C THR A 94 0.65 -22.54 -30.41
N GLN A 95 0.94 -23.30 -29.32
CA GLN A 95 0.73 -24.74 -29.25
C GLN A 95 -0.03 -25.06 -27.97
N GLN A 96 -1.19 -25.70 -28.09
CA GLN A 96 -2.01 -26.10 -26.96
C GLN A 96 -1.71 -27.54 -26.54
N GLN A 97 -1.54 -27.76 -25.23
CA GLN A 97 -1.38 -29.09 -24.61
C GLN A 97 -2.27 -29.17 -23.36
N GLY A 98 -3.46 -29.72 -23.53
CA GLY A 98 -4.47 -29.73 -22.46
C GLY A 98 -4.90 -28.32 -22.06
N ASN A 99 -4.74 -27.97 -20.78
CA ASN A 99 -5.04 -26.63 -20.25
C ASN A 99 -3.85 -25.65 -20.35
N ARG A 100 -2.71 -26.09 -20.91
CA ARG A 100 -1.53 -25.25 -21.08
C ARG A 100 -1.40 -24.80 -22.51
N ILE A 101 -0.93 -23.57 -22.69
CA ILE A 101 -0.60 -23.01 -24.01
C ILE A 101 0.84 -22.53 -23.99
N PHE A 102 1.62 -23.01 -24.97
CA PHE A 102 2.97 -22.54 -25.22
C PHE A 102 2.93 -21.50 -26.34
N VAL A 103 3.57 -20.37 -26.10
CA VAL A 103 3.63 -19.25 -27.05
C VAL A 103 5.07 -18.93 -27.33
N SER A 104 5.43 -18.79 -28.60
CA SER A 104 6.73 -18.29 -29.03
C SER A 104 6.59 -17.19 -30.08
N LEU A 105 7.63 -16.35 -30.24
CA LEU A 105 7.64 -15.35 -31.30
C LEU A 105 7.83 -16.02 -32.67
N ASP A 106 7.11 -15.53 -33.68
CA ASP A 106 7.35 -15.89 -35.07
C ASP A 106 8.74 -15.43 -35.50
N GLN A 107 9.44 -16.25 -36.29
CA GLN A 107 10.82 -15.97 -36.75
C GLN A 107 10.95 -14.65 -37.51
N SER A 108 9.87 -14.16 -38.12
CA SER A 108 9.84 -12.89 -38.85
C SER A 108 9.67 -11.67 -37.95
N ASP A 109 9.40 -11.83 -36.62
CA ASP A 109 9.09 -10.74 -35.69
C ASP A 109 9.87 -10.86 -34.37
N GLN A 110 11.19 -11.08 -34.48
CA GLN A 110 12.10 -11.28 -33.34
C GLN A 110 13.00 -10.08 -33.07
N ILE A 111 12.71 -8.91 -33.64
CA ILE A 111 13.49 -7.70 -33.40
C ILE A 111 12.95 -7.01 -32.13
N PRO A 112 13.81 -6.72 -31.10
CA PRO A 112 13.37 -6.11 -29.84
C PRO A 112 13.15 -4.59 -29.97
N ASN A 113 12.24 -4.16 -30.86
CA ASN A 113 11.92 -2.76 -31.13
C ASN A 113 10.54 -2.31 -30.63
N LYS A 114 9.82 -3.20 -29.98
CA LYS A 114 8.51 -2.99 -29.34
C LYS A 114 8.33 -4.02 -28.25
N ASP A 115 7.53 -3.69 -27.23
CA ASP A 115 7.24 -4.59 -26.12
C ASP A 115 6.32 -5.73 -26.57
N LEU A 116 6.53 -6.93 -26.03
CA LEU A 116 5.61 -8.05 -26.25
C LEU A 116 4.40 -7.88 -25.37
N ILE A 117 3.22 -7.80 -25.96
CA ILE A 117 1.94 -7.76 -25.27
C ILE A 117 1.13 -9.01 -25.64
N LEU A 118 0.93 -9.89 -24.67
CA LEU A 118 0.09 -11.07 -24.81
C LEU A 118 -1.20 -10.86 -24.03
N ARG A 119 -2.32 -11.22 -24.65
CA ARG A 119 -3.64 -11.29 -24.00
C ARG A 119 -4.20 -12.69 -24.15
N TYR A 120 -4.72 -13.24 -23.07
CA TYR A 120 -5.40 -14.53 -23.10
C TYR A 120 -6.66 -14.47 -22.27
N GLN A 121 -7.69 -15.14 -22.75
CA GLN A 121 -9.02 -15.17 -22.17
C GLN A 121 -9.21 -16.46 -21.38
N ILE A 122 -9.68 -16.31 -20.13
CA ILE A 122 -9.99 -17.44 -19.25
C ILE A 122 -11.44 -17.43 -18.77
N SER A 123 -12.14 -16.29 -18.91
CA SER A 123 -13.55 -16.16 -18.56
C SER A 123 -14.42 -16.85 -19.60
N GLY A 124 -15.41 -17.56 -19.13
CA GLY A 124 -16.43 -18.24 -19.95
C GLY A 124 -17.82 -17.65 -19.73
N GLU A 125 -18.85 -18.39 -20.13
CA GLU A 125 -20.25 -17.99 -19.96
C GLU A 125 -20.71 -17.98 -18.49
N ASN A 126 -20.00 -18.69 -17.61
CA ASN A 126 -20.33 -18.81 -16.20
C ASN A 126 -19.12 -18.46 -15.32
N THR A 127 -19.39 -18.10 -14.08
CA THR A 127 -18.35 -17.96 -13.06
C THR A 127 -17.59 -19.28 -12.92
N ARG A 128 -16.26 -19.21 -12.98
CA ARG A 128 -15.36 -20.37 -12.88
C ARG A 128 -14.49 -20.24 -11.64
N ALA A 129 -14.09 -21.37 -11.09
CA ALA A 129 -13.14 -21.41 -9.99
C ALA A 129 -12.00 -22.39 -10.31
N SER A 130 -10.81 -22.05 -9.88
CA SER A 130 -9.60 -22.83 -10.09
C SER A 130 -8.69 -22.78 -8.88
N VAL A 131 -7.88 -23.82 -8.70
CA VAL A 131 -6.81 -23.87 -7.69
C VAL A 131 -5.53 -24.33 -8.36
N LEU A 132 -4.48 -23.55 -8.15
CA LEU A 132 -3.10 -23.92 -8.45
C LEU A 132 -2.38 -24.23 -7.15
N THR A 133 -1.55 -25.26 -7.13
CA THR A 133 -0.83 -25.71 -5.94
C THR A 133 0.66 -25.83 -6.20
N GLU A 134 1.43 -25.63 -5.16
CA GLU A 134 2.88 -25.72 -5.13
C GLU A 134 3.35 -26.27 -3.78
N VAL A 135 4.50 -26.91 -3.75
CA VAL A 135 5.13 -27.40 -2.52
C VAL A 135 6.59 -26.96 -2.52
N ASP A 136 7.01 -26.36 -1.40
CA ASP A 136 8.39 -25.99 -1.13
C ASP A 136 8.82 -26.38 0.29
N GLN A 137 9.98 -25.91 0.73
CA GLN A 137 10.48 -26.16 2.09
C GLN A 137 9.62 -25.49 3.17
N GLN A 138 8.87 -24.44 2.82
CA GLN A 138 8.01 -23.67 3.73
C GLN A 138 6.61 -24.26 3.90
N GLY A 139 6.23 -25.26 3.10
CA GLY A 139 4.94 -25.92 3.18
C GLY A 139 4.32 -26.22 1.82
N GLY A 140 3.02 -26.47 1.80
CA GLY A 140 2.19 -26.46 0.62
C GLY A 140 1.55 -25.09 0.43
N HIS A 141 1.62 -24.53 -0.77
CA HIS A 141 1.03 -23.26 -1.11
C HIS A 141 -0.04 -23.46 -2.19
N PHE A 142 -1.09 -22.65 -2.15
CA PHE A 142 -2.10 -22.66 -3.20
C PHE A 142 -2.57 -21.24 -3.53
N ALA A 143 -2.97 -21.08 -4.78
CA ALA A 143 -3.70 -19.90 -5.24
C ALA A 143 -5.08 -20.36 -5.73
N ALA A 144 -6.15 -19.85 -5.12
CA ALA A 144 -7.51 -20.11 -5.54
C ALA A 144 -8.07 -18.86 -6.24
N TYR A 145 -8.66 -19.09 -7.42
CA TYR A 145 -9.21 -18.05 -8.25
C TYR A 145 -10.71 -18.27 -8.40
N LEU A 146 -11.49 -17.22 -8.19
CA LEU A 146 -12.88 -17.16 -8.58
C LEU A 146 -13.00 -16.13 -9.71
N LEU A 147 -13.26 -16.62 -10.91
CA LEU A 147 -13.24 -15.86 -12.15
C LEU A 147 -14.67 -15.52 -12.55
N PRO A 148 -15.01 -14.22 -12.72
CA PRO A 148 -16.33 -13.84 -13.18
C PRO A 148 -16.55 -14.30 -14.62
N ALA A 149 -17.83 -14.45 -15.02
CA ALA A 149 -18.19 -14.68 -16.41
C ALA A 149 -17.83 -13.46 -17.29
N ILE A 150 -17.79 -13.65 -18.60
CA ILE A 150 -17.51 -12.57 -19.57
C ILE A 150 -18.60 -11.50 -19.52
N SER A 151 -19.84 -11.91 -19.29
CA SER A 151 -21.00 -11.03 -19.20
C SER A 151 -22.05 -11.61 -18.28
N TYR A 152 -22.85 -10.74 -17.71
CA TYR A 152 -23.98 -11.10 -16.86
C TYR A 152 -25.25 -10.42 -17.36
N ASN A 153 -26.36 -11.12 -17.23
CA ASN A 153 -27.66 -10.49 -17.42
C ASN A 153 -27.96 -9.51 -16.28
N PRO A 154 -28.73 -8.44 -16.51
CA PRO A 154 -29.04 -7.47 -15.46
C PRO A 154 -29.61 -8.07 -14.17
N ASN A 155 -30.36 -9.16 -14.26
CA ASN A 155 -30.93 -9.88 -13.11
C ASN A 155 -29.90 -10.74 -12.34
N GLN A 156 -28.69 -10.85 -12.79
CA GLN A 156 -27.56 -11.51 -12.11
C GLN A 156 -26.65 -10.50 -11.38
N ILE A 157 -26.87 -9.20 -11.62
CA ILE A 157 -26.15 -8.11 -10.97
C ILE A 157 -26.91 -7.72 -9.71
N ILE A 158 -26.21 -7.63 -8.59
CA ILE A 158 -26.81 -7.24 -7.31
C ILE A 158 -27.13 -5.75 -7.35
N ALA A 159 -28.40 -5.40 -7.20
CA ALA A 159 -28.80 -4.01 -7.12
C ALA A 159 -28.26 -3.34 -5.84
N LYS A 160 -27.92 -2.06 -5.94
CA LYS A 160 -27.30 -1.30 -4.86
C LYS A 160 -28.18 -0.15 -4.38
N ASP A 161 -28.03 0.16 -3.08
CA ASP A 161 -28.35 1.46 -2.51
C ASP A 161 -27.07 2.27 -2.43
N VAL A 162 -26.88 3.28 -3.27
CA VAL A 162 -25.66 4.09 -3.28
C VAL A 162 -25.89 5.37 -2.48
N ILE A 163 -25.22 5.50 -1.34
CA ILE A 163 -25.28 6.70 -0.52
C ILE A 163 -23.98 7.49 -0.71
N PHE A 164 -24.09 8.62 -1.38
CA PHE A 164 -22.97 9.55 -1.52
C PHE A 164 -22.86 10.39 -0.25
N LEU A 165 -21.69 10.36 0.36
CA LEU A 165 -21.35 11.14 1.54
C LEU A 165 -20.29 12.17 1.14
N MET A 166 -20.69 13.40 0.93
CA MET A 166 -19.86 14.45 0.36
C MET A 166 -19.42 15.47 1.41
N ASP A 167 -18.13 15.65 1.48
CA ASP A 167 -17.52 16.71 2.28
C ASP A 167 -17.74 18.08 1.61
N THR A 168 -18.33 19.00 2.37
CA THR A 168 -18.55 20.40 1.99
C THR A 168 -17.92 21.35 3.00
N SER A 169 -16.91 20.90 3.74
CA SER A 169 -16.15 21.74 4.67
C SER A 169 -15.32 22.80 3.95
N GLY A 170 -14.84 23.78 4.70
CA GLY A 170 -14.06 24.90 4.15
C GLY A 170 -12.79 24.47 3.41
N SER A 171 -12.18 23.33 3.76
CA SER A 171 -11.00 22.78 3.03
C SER A 171 -11.32 22.38 1.58
N GLN A 172 -12.60 22.12 1.28
CA GLN A 172 -13.07 21.77 -0.06
C GLN A 172 -13.24 23.00 -0.97
N GLU A 173 -13.04 24.23 -0.50
CA GLU A 173 -13.28 25.44 -1.29
C GLU A 173 -12.47 25.45 -2.60
N GLY A 174 -13.13 25.75 -3.71
CA GLY A 174 -12.51 25.87 -5.03
C GLY A 174 -12.48 24.57 -5.83
N GLU A 175 -11.30 24.16 -6.28
CA GLU A 175 -11.13 23.00 -7.18
C GLU A 175 -11.49 21.64 -6.56
N PRO A 176 -11.21 21.34 -5.26
CA PRO A 176 -11.62 20.06 -4.65
C PRO A 176 -13.14 19.86 -4.69
N LEU A 177 -13.93 20.87 -4.34
CA LEU A 177 -15.39 20.81 -4.37
C LEU A 177 -15.92 20.60 -5.80
N LYS A 178 -15.39 21.35 -6.78
CA LYS A 178 -15.78 21.18 -8.19
C LYS A 178 -15.50 19.77 -8.68
N LYS A 179 -14.33 19.24 -8.34
CA LYS A 179 -13.93 17.87 -8.71
C LYS A 179 -14.86 16.83 -8.08
N SER A 180 -15.17 16.98 -6.81
CA SER A 180 -16.11 16.10 -6.09
C SER A 180 -17.52 16.18 -6.69
N GLN A 181 -18.01 17.39 -7.03
CA GLN A 181 -19.28 17.58 -7.71
C GLN A 181 -19.32 16.90 -9.08
N GLU A 182 -18.24 17.02 -9.87
CA GLU A 182 -18.14 16.38 -11.19
C GLU A 182 -18.14 14.86 -11.07
N LEU A 183 -17.32 14.30 -10.17
CA LEU A 183 -17.28 12.87 -9.88
C LEU A 183 -18.67 12.34 -9.51
N MET A 184 -19.36 12.99 -8.56
CA MET A 184 -20.67 12.56 -8.10
C MET A 184 -21.72 12.58 -9.21
N LYS A 185 -21.73 13.63 -10.06
CA LYS A 185 -22.65 13.69 -11.21
C LYS A 185 -22.43 12.50 -12.17
N ARG A 186 -21.17 12.19 -12.46
CA ARG A 186 -20.80 11.05 -13.31
C ARG A 186 -21.19 9.73 -12.67
N PHE A 187 -20.95 9.57 -11.36
CA PHE A 187 -21.34 8.36 -10.63
C PHE A 187 -22.84 8.13 -10.68
N ILE A 188 -23.66 9.17 -10.45
CA ILE A 188 -25.12 9.06 -10.52
C ILE A 188 -25.62 8.72 -11.93
N GLN A 189 -24.98 9.30 -12.95
CA GLN A 189 -25.34 9.02 -14.34
C GLN A 189 -25.03 7.58 -14.77
N GLY A 190 -24.00 6.95 -14.18
CA GLY A 190 -23.56 5.59 -14.48
C GLY A 190 -24.19 4.48 -13.64
N LEU A 191 -25.09 4.79 -12.70
CA LEU A 191 -25.79 3.79 -11.90
C LEU A 191 -26.69 2.90 -12.76
N ASN A 192 -26.84 1.64 -12.35
CA ASN A 192 -27.75 0.69 -13.02
C ASN A 192 -29.22 1.09 -12.78
N SER A 193 -30.12 0.65 -13.66
CA SER A 193 -31.55 1.00 -13.61
C SER A 193 -32.24 0.61 -12.29
N GLU A 194 -31.81 -0.52 -11.72
CA GLU A 194 -32.38 -1.07 -10.48
C GLU A 194 -31.74 -0.49 -9.21
N ASP A 195 -30.68 0.34 -9.34
CA ASP A 195 -30.03 0.98 -8.21
C ASP A 195 -30.91 2.08 -7.64
N THR A 196 -30.76 2.33 -6.34
CA THR A 196 -31.28 3.52 -5.67
C THR A 196 -30.12 4.37 -5.19
N PHE A 197 -30.34 5.65 -4.96
CA PHE A 197 -29.29 6.52 -4.47
C PHE A 197 -29.79 7.61 -3.53
N ASN A 198 -28.89 8.15 -2.70
CA ASN A 198 -29.10 9.36 -1.93
C ASN A 198 -27.80 10.15 -1.83
N ILE A 199 -27.90 11.41 -1.43
CA ILE A 199 -26.77 12.30 -1.19
C ILE A 199 -26.91 12.85 0.23
N ILE A 200 -25.84 12.77 0.98
CA ILE A 200 -25.64 13.44 2.26
C ILE A 200 -24.41 14.33 2.09
N ASP A 201 -24.55 15.62 2.31
CA ASP A 201 -23.42 16.50 2.49
C ASP A 201 -23.19 16.78 3.97
N PHE A 202 -21.92 16.99 4.33
CA PHE A 202 -21.52 17.30 5.69
C PHE A 202 -20.45 18.37 5.75
N ALA A 203 -20.62 19.25 6.72
CA ALA A 203 -19.67 20.26 7.18
C ALA A 203 -19.78 20.37 8.71
N ASN A 204 -20.24 21.49 9.28
CA ASN A 204 -20.65 21.58 10.69
C ASN A 204 -21.94 20.81 10.97
N THR A 205 -22.81 20.69 9.97
CA THR A 205 -24.08 19.97 10.00
C THR A 205 -24.18 19.04 8.80
N THR A 206 -25.18 18.16 8.82
CA THR A 206 -25.46 17.27 7.70
C THR A 206 -26.77 17.62 7.05
N ASN A 207 -26.83 17.69 5.72
CA ASN A 207 -28.06 17.78 4.95
C ASN A 207 -28.21 16.52 4.08
N THR A 208 -29.43 16.26 3.64
CA THR A 208 -29.71 15.10 2.80
C THR A 208 -30.67 15.46 1.67
N LEU A 209 -30.41 14.90 0.49
CA LEU A 209 -31.25 15.09 -0.69
C LEU A 209 -32.68 14.56 -0.47
N SER A 210 -32.82 13.45 0.27
CA SER A 210 -34.08 12.78 0.54
C SER A 210 -34.02 12.00 1.84
N GLU A 211 -35.19 11.83 2.51
CA GLU A 211 -35.33 11.02 3.73
C GLU A 211 -35.08 9.51 3.47
N ILE A 212 -35.32 9.05 2.25
CA ILE A 212 -35.10 7.66 1.79
C ILE A 212 -34.32 7.67 0.51
N PRO A 213 -33.58 6.58 0.17
CA PRO A 213 -32.93 6.43 -1.12
C PRO A 213 -33.94 6.55 -2.28
N LEU A 214 -33.57 7.31 -3.31
CA LEU A 214 -34.40 7.56 -4.49
C LEU A 214 -34.12 6.52 -5.56
N GLU A 215 -35.16 6.09 -6.29
CA GLU A 215 -35.01 5.26 -7.49
C GLU A 215 -34.21 6.00 -8.56
N ASN A 216 -33.41 5.27 -9.33
CA ASN A 216 -32.57 5.81 -10.40
C ASN A 216 -33.39 6.17 -11.66
N THR A 217 -34.30 7.13 -11.53
CA THR A 217 -35.08 7.66 -12.65
C THR A 217 -34.47 8.95 -13.23
N PRO A 218 -34.76 9.31 -14.48
CA PRO A 218 -34.29 10.59 -15.05
C PRO A 218 -34.66 11.80 -14.22
N ALA A 219 -35.87 11.83 -13.63
CA ALA A 219 -36.35 12.93 -12.78
C ALA A 219 -35.53 13.03 -11.49
N ASN A 220 -35.28 11.91 -10.83
CA ASN A 220 -34.49 11.86 -9.60
C ASN A 220 -33.01 12.18 -9.86
N ARG A 221 -32.44 11.74 -10.99
CA ARG A 221 -31.08 12.15 -11.39
C ARG A 221 -30.99 13.66 -11.58
N GLN A 222 -31.99 14.27 -12.24
CA GLN A 222 -32.01 15.73 -12.41
C GLN A 222 -32.14 16.45 -11.08
N LYS A 223 -32.97 15.93 -10.14
CA LYS A 223 -33.08 16.48 -8.77
C LYS A 223 -31.72 16.42 -8.05
N ALA A 224 -30.99 15.31 -8.18
CA ALA A 224 -29.66 15.17 -7.60
C ALA A 224 -28.63 16.13 -8.24
N ILE A 225 -28.62 16.26 -9.55
CA ILE A 225 -27.72 17.20 -10.24
C ILE A 225 -27.97 18.64 -9.79
N ASN A 226 -29.23 19.02 -9.62
CA ASN A 226 -29.58 20.35 -9.11
C ASN A 226 -29.09 20.55 -7.67
N TYR A 227 -29.25 19.53 -6.81
CA TYR A 227 -28.74 19.54 -5.44
C TYR A 227 -27.21 19.70 -5.41
N ILE A 228 -26.49 18.87 -6.17
CA ILE A 228 -25.01 18.92 -6.26
C ILE A 228 -24.53 20.30 -6.70
N ASN A 229 -25.22 20.94 -7.67
CA ASN A 229 -24.83 22.25 -8.18
C ASN A 229 -25.00 23.38 -7.14
N GLN A 230 -25.80 23.18 -6.11
CA GLN A 230 -26.06 24.14 -5.05
C GLN A 230 -25.12 24.01 -3.85
N LEU A 231 -24.35 22.90 -3.77
CA LEU A 231 -23.40 22.67 -2.70
C LEU A 231 -22.28 23.72 -2.71
N GLN A 232 -21.99 24.26 -1.55
CA GLN A 232 -20.95 25.26 -1.31
C GLN A 232 -20.08 24.77 -0.15
N ALA A 233 -18.79 25.10 -0.19
CA ALA A 233 -17.84 24.78 0.85
C ALA A 233 -17.92 25.82 1.97
N ASP A 234 -18.18 25.39 3.20
CA ASP A 234 -18.18 26.26 4.39
C ASP A 234 -18.08 25.42 5.67
N GLY A 235 -17.49 25.99 6.71
CA GLY A 235 -17.46 25.40 8.06
C GLY A 235 -16.40 24.32 8.28
N GLY A 236 -16.57 23.57 9.35
CA GLY A 236 -15.69 22.47 9.78
C GLY A 236 -16.04 21.14 9.13
N THR A 237 -15.32 20.07 9.52
CA THR A 237 -15.43 18.73 8.90
C THR A 237 -15.94 17.72 9.93
N GLU A 238 -17.27 17.60 10.09
CA GLU A 238 -17.92 16.69 11.03
C GLU A 238 -18.29 15.35 10.34
N LEU A 239 -17.27 14.63 9.82
CA LEU A 239 -17.46 13.35 9.12
C LEU A 239 -18.20 12.31 9.98
N LEU A 240 -17.97 12.30 11.30
CA LEU A 240 -18.66 11.39 12.21
C LEU A 240 -20.19 11.57 12.14
N ASN A 241 -20.66 12.81 12.04
CA ASN A 241 -22.09 13.11 11.89
C ASN A 241 -22.61 12.61 10.54
N GLY A 242 -21.83 12.76 9.47
CA GLY A 242 -22.15 12.21 8.15
C GLY A 242 -22.30 10.68 8.16
N ILE A 243 -21.34 9.98 8.76
CA ILE A 243 -21.41 8.52 8.93
C ILE A 243 -22.63 8.10 9.75
N GLN A 244 -22.92 8.81 10.86
CA GLN A 244 -24.10 8.54 11.67
C GLN A 244 -25.40 8.78 10.90
N ALA A 245 -25.44 9.79 10.02
CA ALA A 245 -26.60 10.04 9.17
C ALA A 245 -26.85 8.88 8.19
N VAL A 246 -25.79 8.33 7.58
CA VAL A 246 -25.90 7.12 6.74
C VAL A 246 -26.47 5.93 7.53
N MET A 247 -26.03 5.75 8.78
CA MET A 247 -26.46 4.62 9.62
C MET A 247 -27.93 4.72 10.08
N ARG A 248 -28.57 5.88 9.94
CA ARG A 248 -30.02 6.05 10.24
C ARG A 248 -30.91 5.44 9.18
N PHE A 249 -30.42 5.28 7.96
CA PHE A 249 -31.20 4.60 6.93
C PHE A 249 -31.47 3.15 7.32
N THR A 250 -32.67 2.68 7.01
CA THR A 250 -33.02 1.26 7.17
C THR A 250 -32.03 0.39 6.39
N SER A 251 -31.77 -0.82 6.88
CA SER A 251 -30.94 -1.77 6.13
C SER A 251 -31.53 -1.99 4.73
N PRO A 252 -30.72 -2.16 3.69
CA PRO A 252 -31.22 -2.50 2.36
C PRO A 252 -32.07 -3.78 2.42
N SER A 253 -32.99 -3.93 1.50
CA SER A 253 -33.75 -5.16 1.35
C SER A 253 -32.82 -6.34 1.03
N GLN A 254 -33.26 -7.56 1.37
CA GLN A 254 -32.48 -8.77 1.06
C GLN A 254 -32.15 -8.83 -0.44
N GLY A 255 -30.90 -9.16 -0.76
CA GLY A 255 -30.42 -9.19 -2.15
C GLY A 255 -29.98 -7.82 -2.68
N ARG A 256 -29.85 -6.79 -1.85
CA ARG A 256 -29.28 -5.48 -2.21
C ARG A 256 -28.06 -5.17 -1.35
N LEU A 257 -27.09 -4.55 -1.95
CA LEU A 257 -25.88 -4.09 -1.28
C LEU A 257 -25.96 -2.58 -1.03
N ARG A 258 -25.63 -2.10 0.15
CA ARG A 258 -25.46 -0.66 0.37
C ARG A 258 -24.02 -0.24 0.14
N SER A 259 -23.80 0.63 -0.84
CA SER A 259 -22.52 1.24 -1.17
C SER A 259 -22.48 2.67 -0.66
N ILE A 260 -21.65 2.94 0.33
CA ILE A 260 -21.40 4.28 0.86
C ILE A 260 -20.17 4.82 0.10
N VAL A 261 -20.36 5.92 -0.63
CA VAL A 261 -19.30 6.56 -1.42
C VAL A 261 -18.93 7.86 -0.74
N LEU A 262 -17.82 7.84 -0.01
CA LEU A 262 -17.29 9.01 0.70
C LEU A 262 -16.36 9.81 -0.21
N LEU A 263 -16.61 11.12 -0.36
CA LEU A 263 -15.75 12.07 -1.05
C LEU A 263 -15.29 13.14 -0.05
N THR A 264 -14.01 13.17 0.28
CA THR A 264 -13.43 14.10 1.27
C THR A 264 -11.92 14.21 1.06
N ASP A 265 -11.28 15.27 1.57
CA ASP A 265 -9.82 15.31 1.73
C ASP A 265 -9.38 14.63 3.03
N GLY A 266 -10.33 14.35 3.94
CA GLY A 266 -10.07 13.67 5.20
C GLY A 266 -9.27 14.50 6.20
N TYR A 267 -9.22 15.82 6.05
CA TYR A 267 -8.51 16.71 6.98
C TYR A 267 -9.31 16.87 8.28
N ILE A 268 -9.17 15.93 9.20
CA ILE A 268 -10.02 15.76 10.38
C ILE A 268 -9.12 15.44 11.59
N GLY A 269 -9.47 15.98 12.76
CA GLY A 269 -8.69 15.78 14.00
C GLY A 269 -9.13 14.57 14.85
N ASN A 270 -10.24 13.88 14.52
CA ASN A 270 -10.80 12.79 15.32
C ASN A 270 -10.87 11.44 14.59
N ASP A 271 -9.82 11.11 13.82
CA ASP A 271 -9.69 9.90 12.99
C ASP A 271 -10.09 8.63 13.75
N GLN A 272 -9.64 8.49 14.99
CA GLN A 272 -9.86 7.30 15.82
C GLN A 272 -11.35 7.08 16.14
N GLU A 273 -12.07 8.16 16.46
CA GLU A 273 -13.52 8.07 16.72
C GLU A 273 -14.28 7.66 15.46
N ILE A 274 -13.88 8.17 14.30
CA ILE A 274 -14.51 7.86 13.02
C ILE A 274 -14.26 6.40 12.66
N ILE A 275 -13.02 5.93 12.78
CA ILE A 275 -12.64 4.53 12.56
C ILE A 275 -13.44 3.61 13.49
N ALA A 276 -13.49 3.93 14.78
CA ALA A 276 -14.25 3.16 15.76
C ALA A 276 -15.76 3.18 15.46
N ALA A 277 -16.31 4.31 15.02
CA ALA A 277 -17.73 4.41 14.66
C ALA A 277 -18.07 3.54 13.46
N VAL A 278 -17.25 3.54 12.41
CA VAL A 278 -17.44 2.68 11.24
C VAL A 278 -17.32 1.21 11.65
N GLN A 279 -16.29 0.83 12.38
CA GLN A 279 -16.07 -0.54 12.81
C GLN A 279 -17.20 -1.10 13.67
N ASN A 280 -17.79 -0.29 14.56
CA ASN A 280 -18.83 -0.74 15.48
C ASN A 280 -20.25 -0.63 14.92
N LYS A 281 -20.50 0.29 14.00
CA LYS A 281 -21.85 0.66 13.55
C LYS A 281 -22.15 0.27 12.12
N LEU A 282 -21.11 -0.01 11.29
CA LEU A 282 -21.34 -0.44 9.92
C LEU A 282 -22.00 -1.83 9.95
N LYS A 283 -23.22 -1.88 9.42
CA LYS A 283 -24.01 -3.12 9.42
C LYS A 283 -23.52 -4.07 8.33
N PRO A 284 -23.68 -5.39 8.50
CA PRO A 284 -23.48 -6.34 7.41
C PRO A 284 -24.25 -5.93 6.14
N GLY A 285 -23.71 -6.19 4.97
CA GLY A 285 -24.30 -5.75 3.69
C GLY A 285 -24.05 -4.29 3.34
N ASN A 286 -23.27 -3.54 4.13
CA ASN A 286 -22.80 -2.22 3.77
C ASN A 286 -21.32 -2.27 3.37
N ARG A 287 -20.96 -1.49 2.36
CA ARG A 287 -19.57 -1.29 1.89
C ARG A 287 -19.26 0.20 1.90
N LEU A 288 -18.03 0.56 2.26
CA LEU A 288 -17.58 1.95 2.27
C LEU A 288 -16.41 2.12 1.31
N TYR A 289 -16.61 2.95 0.30
CA TYR A 289 -15.63 3.33 -0.71
C TYR A 289 -15.20 4.77 -0.44
N ALA A 290 -13.91 5.01 -0.26
CA ALA A 290 -13.40 6.32 0.11
C ALA A 290 -12.64 6.97 -1.06
N PHE A 291 -13.04 8.17 -1.45
CA PHE A 291 -12.36 9.00 -2.45
C PHE A 291 -11.72 10.19 -1.76
N GLY A 292 -10.40 10.19 -1.77
CA GLY A 292 -9.62 11.32 -1.29
C GLY A 292 -9.43 12.33 -2.42
N VAL A 293 -10.07 13.50 -2.35
CA VAL A 293 -10.00 14.51 -3.41
C VAL A 293 -9.19 15.70 -2.93
N GLY A 294 -8.07 15.99 -3.61
CA GLY A 294 -7.23 17.12 -3.28
C GLY A 294 -5.73 16.82 -3.26
N SER A 295 -4.93 17.80 -2.83
CA SER A 295 -3.46 17.70 -2.75
C SER A 295 -2.95 17.20 -1.39
N SER A 296 -3.70 17.39 -0.32
CA SER A 296 -3.33 17.06 1.06
C SER A 296 -4.33 16.10 1.69
N VAL A 297 -4.41 14.89 1.13
CA VAL A 297 -5.41 13.90 1.55
C VAL A 297 -4.90 13.08 2.74
N ASN A 298 -5.74 12.90 3.76
CA ASN A 298 -5.49 11.98 4.87
C ASN A 298 -5.64 10.52 4.41
N ARG A 299 -4.59 10.01 3.76
CA ARG A 299 -4.56 8.64 3.21
C ARG A 299 -4.74 7.57 4.27
N PHE A 300 -4.24 7.82 5.49
CA PHE A 300 -4.38 6.88 6.60
C PHE A 300 -5.86 6.62 6.92
N LEU A 301 -6.61 7.69 7.21
CA LEU A 301 -8.03 7.59 7.55
C LEU A 301 -8.81 6.91 6.43
N LEU A 302 -8.65 7.37 5.18
CA LEU A 302 -9.41 6.86 4.05
C LEU A 302 -9.12 5.40 3.76
N ASN A 303 -7.85 4.99 3.76
CA ASN A 303 -7.48 3.58 3.57
C ASN A 303 -8.09 2.70 4.66
N ARG A 304 -8.06 3.17 5.91
CA ARG A 304 -8.64 2.41 7.02
C ARG A 304 -10.16 2.30 6.94
N LEU A 305 -10.83 3.38 6.53
CA LEU A 305 -12.28 3.37 6.31
C LEU A 305 -12.68 2.41 5.18
N GLY A 306 -11.94 2.43 4.05
CA GLY A 306 -12.15 1.49 2.95
C GLY A 306 -11.96 0.04 3.37
N GLU A 307 -10.90 -0.26 4.12
CA GLU A 307 -10.61 -1.62 4.60
C GLU A 307 -11.69 -2.14 5.57
N ILE A 308 -12.01 -1.37 6.62
CA ILE A 308 -13.04 -1.75 7.60
C ILE A 308 -14.41 -1.84 6.93
N GLY A 309 -14.68 -0.94 5.99
CA GLY A 309 -15.89 -0.92 5.20
C GLY A 309 -15.98 -2.00 4.11
N GLN A 310 -15.02 -2.91 4.01
CA GLN A 310 -14.96 -3.94 2.96
C GLN A 310 -15.09 -3.37 1.54
N GLY A 311 -14.62 -2.13 1.36
CA GLY A 311 -14.58 -1.43 0.09
C GLY A 311 -13.16 -1.12 -0.34
N THR A 312 -12.98 -0.08 -1.14
CA THR A 312 -11.68 0.36 -1.65
C THR A 312 -11.47 1.84 -1.41
N THR A 313 -10.20 2.28 -1.51
CA THR A 313 -9.85 3.69 -1.41
C THR A 313 -9.17 4.12 -2.70
N GLN A 314 -9.55 5.28 -3.20
CA GLN A 314 -8.92 5.92 -4.35
C GLN A 314 -8.58 7.37 -4.02
N ILE A 315 -7.33 7.76 -4.30
CA ILE A 315 -6.91 9.16 -4.18
C ILE A 315 -6.98 9.80 -5.56
N VAL A 316 -7.78 10.85 -5.65
CA VAL A 316 -8.04 11.59 -6.89
C VAL A 316 -7.24 12.89 -6.87
N ARG A 317 -6.31 13.02 -7.77
CA ARG A 317 -5.55 14.25 -7.94
C ARG A 317 -6.39 15.27 -8.70
N GLN A 318 -6.13 16.57 -8.46
CA GLN A 318 -6.85 17.65 -9.15
C GLN A 318 -6.64 17.63 -10.67
N ASP A 319 -5.43 17.25 -11.10
CA ASP A 319 -5.02 17.16 -12.51
C ASP A 319 -5.43 15.85 -13.20
N GLU A 320 -5.99 14.88 -12.45
CA GLU A 320 -6.38 13.57 -12.98
C GLU A 320 -7.71 13.68 -13.76
N PRO A 321 -7.80 13.11 -14.98
CA PRO A 321 -9.04 13.13 -15.75
C PRO A 321 -10.18 12.42 -15.00
N THR A 322 -11.33 13.11 -14.87
CA THR A 322 -12.51 12.56 -14.15
C THR A 322 -12.99 11.27 -14.78
N GLU A 323 -12.94 11.14 -16.10
CA GLU A 323 -13.32 9.92 -16.83
C GLU A 323 -12.56 8.69 -16.34
N THR A 324 -11.24 8.80 -16.23
CA THR A 324 -10.38 7.68 -15.77
C THR A 324 -10.74 7.23 -14.36
N VAL A 325 -10.97 8.19 -13.46
CA VAL A 325 -11.39 7.92 -12.07
C VAL A 325 -12.72 7.19 -12.03
N VAL A 326 -13.70 7.70 -12.79
CA VAL A 326 -15.07 7.14 -12.85
C VAL A 326 -15.07 5.73 -13.46
N GLU A 327 -14.32 5.52 -14.55
CA GLU A 327 -14.20 4.19 -15.16
C GLU A 327 -13.56 3.18 -14.20
N THR A 328 -12.50 3.57 -13.50
CA THR A 328 -11.85 2.73 -12.49
C THR A 328 -12.82 2.38 -11.37
N PHE A 329 -13.56 3.36 -10.89
CA PHE A 329 -14.55 3.17 -9.84
C PHE A 329 -15.67 2.22 -10.26
N PHE A 330 -16.25 2.41 -11.43
CA PHE A 330 -17.32 1.52 -11.91
C PHE A 330 -16.84 0.08 -12.14
N LYS A 331 -15.62 -0.10 -12.63
CA LYS A 331 -15.03 -1.44 -12.73
C LYS A 331 -14.92 -2.14 -11.37
N GLN A 332 -14.69 -1.38 -10.31
CA GLN A 332 -14.48 -1.92 -8.96
C GLN A 332 -15.76 -2.16 -8.17
N ILE A 333 -16.84 -1.41 -8.43
CA ILE A 333 -18.01 -1.43 -7.55
C ILE A 333 -19.36 -1.51 -8.23
N ASN A 334 -19.43 -1.32 -9.56
CA ASN A 334 -20.75 -1.13 -10.19
C ASN A 334 -21.57 -2.40 -10.33
N ASN A 335 -20.93 -3.53 -10.61
CA ASN A 335 -21.61 -4.78 -10.91
C ASN A 335 -21.20 -5.90 -9.94
N PRO A 336 -21.64 -5.87 -8.66
CA PRO A 336 -21.41 -6.97 -7.75
C PRO A 336 -22.23 -8.20 -8.17
N ILE A 337 -21.56 -9.35 -8.18
CA ILE A 337 -22.15 -10.65 -8.61
C ILE A 337 -22.36 -11.56 -7.41
N LEU A 338 -21.38 -11.59 -6.49
CA LEU A 338 -21.45 -12.31 -5.23
C LEU A 338 -21.03 -11.41 -4.10
N THR A 339 -21.78 -11.39 -3.03
CA THR A 339 -21.49 -10.65 -1.81
C THR A 339 -21.37 -11.57 -0.61
N ASP A 340 -20.93 -11.03 0.52
CA ASP A 340 -20.80 -11.76 1.79
C ASP A 340 -20.04 -13.08 1.61
N MET A 341 -18.87 -12.95 0.97
CA MET A 341 -18.02 -14.08 0.65
C MET A 341 -17.37 -14.66 1.91
N GLU A 342 -17.46 -15.97 2.05
CA GLU A 342 -16.81 -16.71 3.14
C GLU A 342 -16.00 -17.89 2.59
N ILE A 343 -14.91 -18.21 3.31
CA ILE A 343 -14.06 -19.35 2.99
C ILE A 343 -14.00 -20.28 4.19
N THR A 344 -14.18 -21.57 3.92
CA THR A 344 -13.98 -22.60 4.91
C THR A 344 -13.08 -23.69 4.36
N TRP A 345 -12.25 -24.25 5.24
CA TRP A 345 -11.38 -25.38 4.91
C TRP A 345 -11.95 -26.67 5.50
N GLN A 346 -11.99 -27.70 4.68
CA GLN A 346 -12.37 -29.05 5.06
C GLN A 346 -11.20 -30.01 4.78
N GLY A 347 -10.63 -30.59 5.80
CA GLY A 347 -9.49 -31.48 5.68
C GLY A 347 -8.80 -31.71 7.01
N GLU A 348 -7.93 -32.69 7.05
CA GLU A 348 -7.19 -33.06 8.25
C GLU A 348 -5.99 -32.14 8.51
N GLY A 349 -5.50 -32.16 9.76
CA GLY A 349 -4.29 -31.48 10.17
C GLY A 349 -4.47 -29.99 10.43
N LEU A 350 -3.41 -29.21 10.23
CA LEU A 350 -3.40 -27.77 10.48
C LEU A 350 -4.30 -27.04 9.47
N LYS A 351 -5.04 -26.04 9.93
CA LYS A 351 -5.77 -25.16 8.99
C LYS A 351 -4.78 -24.33 8.15
N PRO A 352 -5.07 -24.08 6.88
CA PRO A 352 -4.24 -23.19 6.06
C PRO A 352 -4.35 -21.75 6.54
N GLU A 353 -3.26 -21.00 6.43
CA GLU A 353 -3.27 -19.54 6.51
C GLU A 353 -3.64 -18.98 5.14
N ILE A 354 -4.77 -18.29 5.03
CA ILE A 354 -5.30 -17.77 3.75
C ILE A 354 -5.34 -16.25 3.78
N TYR A 355 -4.88 -15.61 2.71
CA TYR A 355 -4.88 -14.16 2.52
C TYR A 355 -5.52 -13.76 1.20
N PRO A 356 -6.22 -12.61 1.13
CA PRO A 356 -6.50 -11.69 2.25
C PRO A 356 -7.44 -12.35 3.28
N ILE A 357 -7.32 -11.91 4.56
CA ILE A 357 -8.21 -12.40 5.64
C ILE A 357 -9.64 -11.88 5.42
N SER A 358 -9.78 -10.62 5.05
CA SER A 358 -11.08 -10.01 4.71
C SER A 358 -11.30 -10.11 3.20
N LEU A 359 -12.37 -10.76 2.80
CA LEU A 359 -12.71 -10.94 1.39
C LEU A 359 -13.50 -9.75 0.87
N SER A 360 -13.16 -9.30 -0.33
CA SER A 360 -14.02 -8.41 -1.11
C SER A 360 -15.17 -9.17 -1.76
N ASP A 361 -16.21 -8.45 -2.14
CA ASP A 361 -17.24 -8.99 -3.02
C ASP A 361 -16.65 -9.34 -4.40
N LEU A 362 -17.29 -10.24 -5.12
CA LEU A 362 -16.95 -10.55 -6.52
C LEU A 362 -17.70 -9.61 -7.45
N PHE A 363 -16.96 -8.92 -8.31
CA PHE A 363 -17.50 -8.04 -9.35
C PHE A 363 -17.31 -8.65 -10.76
N ASP A 364 -18.08 -8.19 -11.73
CA ASP A 364 -18.07 -8.73 -13.10
C ASP A 364 -16.73 -8.57 -13.83
N ASN A 365 -15.91 -7.62 -13.42
CA ASN A 365 -14.63 -7.32 -14.06
C ASN A 365 -13.38 -7.62 -13.20
N GLN A 366 -13.56 -8.25 -12.04
CA GLN A 366 -12.45 -8.53 -11.14
C GLN A 366 -12.47 -9.96 -10.60
N PRO A 367 -11.43 -10.76 -10.84
CA PRO A 367 -11.30 -12.05 -10.19
C PRO A 367 -11.02 -11.88 -8.71
N LEU A 368 -11.61 -12.71 -7.88
CA LEU A 368 -11.19 -12.89 -6.51
C LEU A 368 -10.02 -13.88 -6.48
N VAL A 369 -8.90 -13.45 -5.92
CA VAL A 369 -7.69 -14.27 -5.82
C VAL A 369 -7.31 -14.44 -4.35
N LEU A 370 -7.08 -15.69 -3.96
CA LEU A 370 -6.74 -16.08 -2.60
C LEU A 370 -5.43 -16.85 -2.62
N PHE A 371 -4.57 -16.55 -1.68
CA PHE A 371 -3.33 -17.29 -1.47
C PHE A 371 -3.37 -17.99 -0.13
N GLY A 372 -3.13 -19.30 -0.12
CA GLY A 372 -3.12 -20.11 1.07
C GLY A 372 -1.81 -20.85 1.27
N ARG A 373 -1.44 -21.08 2.55
CA ARG A 373 -0.30 -21.88 2.96
C ARG A 373 -0.75 -22.93 3.96
N LYS A 374 -0.37 -24.18 3.74
CA LYS A 374 -0.60 -25.31 4.64
C LYS A 374 0.71 -25.98 5.02
N LEU A 375 1.11 -25.80 6.27
CA LEU A 375 2.42 -26.27 6.77
C LEU A 375 2.61 -27.78 6.67
N ASP A 376 1.57 -28.55 6.93
CA ASP A 376 1.61 -30.01 6.93
C ASP A 376 1.38 -30.64 5.55
N ARG A 377 1.16 -29.81 4.50
CA ARG A 377 0.99 -30.23 3.09
C ARG A 377 -0.13 -31.26 2.85
N ARG A 378 -1.04 -31.45 3.81
CA ARG A 378 -2.15 -32.38 3.65
C ARG A 378 -3.21 -31.81 2.72
N ASN A 379 -3.70 -32.62 1.81
CA ASN A 379 -4.77 -32.28 0.89
C ASN A 379 -6.06 -31.93 1.64
N GLY A 380 -6.95 -31.19 0.97
CA GLY A 380 -8.24 -30.83 1.53
C GLY A 380 -9.15 -30.18 0.50
N LEU A 381 -10.25 -29.65 0.99
CA LEU A 381 -11.25 -28.96 0.18
C LEU A 381 -11.38 -27.52 0.65
N LEU A 382 -11.27 -26.59 -0.28
CA LEU A 382 -11.57 -25.17 -0.07
C LEU A 382 -13.00 -24.93 -0.49
N LYS A 383 -13.85 -24.57 0.46
CA LYS A 383 -15.25 -24.23 0.20
C LYS A 383 -15.40 -22.72 0.21
N ILE A 384 -15.89 -22.16 -0.90
CA ILE A 384 -16.20 -20.75 -1.08
C ILE A 384 -17.72 -20.62 -1.10
N THR A 385 -18.26 -19.71 -0.29
CA THR A 385 -19.69 -19.41 -0.26
C THR A 385 -19.91 -17.91 -0.44
N GLY A 386 -21.11 -17.52 -0.89
CA GLY A 386 -21.51 -16.12 -1.06
C GLY A 386 -23.00 -16.02 -1.35
N ILE A 387 -23.49 -14.80 -1.53
CA ILE A 387 -24.89 -14.49 -1.83
C ILE A 387 -25.00 -13.91 -3.23
N THR A 388 -25.92 -14.45 -4.04
CA THR A 388 -26.20 -13.98 -5.40
C THR A 388 -27.20 -12.82 -5.41
N ALA A 389 -27.43 -12.22 -6.58
CA ALA A 389 -28.41 -11.14 -6.79
C ALA A 389 -29.85 -11.50 -6.39
N LYS A 390 -30.20 -12.80 -6.42
CA LYS A 390 -31.53 -13.28 -6.00
C LYS A 390 -31.62 -13.58 -4.50
N GLY A 391 -30.53 -13.40 -3.75
CA GLY A 391 -30.42 -13.79 -2.34
C GLY A 391 -30.16 -15.30 -2.16
N ASP A 392 -29.94 -16.04 -3.25
CA ASP A 392 -29.61 -17.46 -3.18
C ASP A 392 -28.18 -17.65 -2.71
N ARG A 393 -27.92 -18.73 -1.99
CA ARG A 393 -26.57 -19.10 -1.57
C ARG A 393 -25.78 -19.68 -2.73
N TYR A 394 -24.66 -19.05 -3.07
CA TYR A 394 -23.63 -19.62 -3.93
C TYR A 394 -22.71 -20.52 -3.10
N GLU A 395 -22.33 -21.65 -3.65
CA GLU A 395 -21.40 -22.56 -3.02
C GLU A 395 -20.52 -23.24 -4.07
N GLN A 396 -19.21 -23.15 -3.89
CA GLN A 396 -18.23 -23.82 -4.73
C GLN A 396 -17.20 -24.53 -3.84
N THR A 397 -16.97 -25.80 -4.10
CA THR A 397 -15.95 -26.59 -3.39
C THR A 397 -14.83 -26.94 -4.36
N LEU A 398 -13.59 -26.65 -3.96
CA LEU A 398 -12.39 -26.82 -4.78
C LEU A 398 -11.45 -27.79 -4.08
N PRO A 399 -11.01 -28.87 -4.74
CA PRO A 399 -9.98 -29.75 -4.19
C PRO A 399 -8.62 -29.04 -4.22
N VAL A 400 -7.93 -29.02 -3.10
CA VAL A 400 -6.55 -28.54 -2.96
C VAL A 400 -5.66 -29.76 -2.78
N ASN A 401 -4.98 -30.16 -3.85
CA ASN A 401 -4.11 -31.31 -3.88
C ASN A 401 -2.67 -30.84 -4.03
N PHE A 402 -1.85 -31.09 -3.03
CA PHE A 402 -0.44 -30.73 -3.07
C PHE A 402 0.35 -31.83 -3.79
N PRO A 403 1.25 -31.46 -4.75
CA PRO A 403 2.11 -32.43 -5.40
C PRO A 403 3.12 -33.04 -4.42
N GLU A 404 3.59 -34.24 -4.72
CA GLU A 404 4.73 -34.82 -4.02
C GLU A 404 6.01 -34.02 -4.33
N ILE A 405 6.92 -33.96 -3.35
CA ILE A 405 8.20 -33.24 -3.56
C ILE A 405 9.06 -34.05 -4.50
N ASN A 406 9.11 -33.68 -5.76
CA ASN A 406 10.09 -34.17 -6.69
C ASN A 406 11.30 -33.22 -6.68
N ASN A 407 12.45 -33.69 -6.22
CA ASN A 407 13.70 -32.93 -6.11
C ASN A 407 14.22 -32.41 -7.46
N ASN A 408 13.62 -32.74 -8.58
CA ASN A 408 14.05 -32.41 -9.93
C ASN A 408 13.17 -31.39 -10.68
N GLU A 409 12.02 -31.03 -10.13
CA GLU A 409 11.18 -29.99 -10.74
C GLU A 409 11.19 -28.76 -9.83
N SER A 410 11.74 -27.68 -10.33
CA SER A 410 11.51 -26.36 -9.74
C SER A 410 10.03 -26.03 -9.91
N GLY A 411 9.22 -26.30 -8.90
CA GLY A 411 7.81 -25.92 -8.86
C GLY A 411 7.64 -24.42 -9.14
N ASN A 412 6.44 -24.01 -9.42
CA ASN A 412 6.13 -22.61 -9.67
C ASN A 412 6.30 -21.78 -8.38
N ILE A 413 7.52 -21.30 -8.12
CA ILE A 413 7.90 -20.52 -6.93
C ILE A 413 7.02 -19.26 -6.74
N ALA A 414 6.19 -18.92 -7.75
CA ALA A 414 5.38 -17.72 -7.75
C ALA A 414 4.29 -17.72 -6.67
N ILE A 415 3.61 -18.86 -6.46
CA ILE A 415 2.48 -18.94 -5.52
C ILE A 415 2.97 -18.70 -4.09
N ALA A 416 4.08 -19.32 -3.69
CA ALA A 416 4.68 -19.12 -2.38
C ALA A 416 5.06 -17.65 -2.13
N LYS A 417 5.69 -17.00 -3.11
CA LYS A 417 6.07 -15.58 -3.01
C LYS A 417 4.85 -14.65 -2.99
N LEU A 418 3.81 -14.95 -3.76
CA LEU A 418 2.57 -14.17 -3.76
C LEU A 418 1.82 -14.32 -2.43
N TRP A 419 1.81 -15.52 -1.84
CA TRP A 419 1.31 -15.72 -0.48
C TRP A 419 2.09 -14.88 0.54
N GLY A 420 3.43 -14.90 0.46
CA GLY A 420 4.28 -14.09 1.32
C GLY A 420 4.00 -12.60 1.20
N ARG A 421 3.82 -12.07 -0.03
CA ARG A 421 3.42 -10.67 -0.27
C ARG A 421 2.04 -10.35 0.31
N ALA A 422 1.06 -11.24 0.13
CA ALA A 422 -0.29 -11.06 0.67
C ALA A 422 -0.27 -11.03 2.20
N ARG A 423 0.52 -11.91 2.84
CA ARG A 423 0.72 -11.91 4.29
C ARG A 423 1.39 -10.63 4.78
N ILE A 424 2.47 -10.18 4.12
CA ILE A 424 3.15 -8.94 4.47
C ILE A 424 2.17 -7.77 4.40
N LYS A 425 1.39 -7.67 3.33
CA LYS A 425 0.37 -6.63 3.16
C LYS A 425 -0.65 -6.64 4.30
N ASP A 426 -1.12 -7.82 4.69
CA ASP A 426 -2.10 -7.97 5.77
C ASP A 426 -1.51 -7.56 7.13
N LEU A 427 -0.29 -8.01 7.46
CA LEU A 427 0.42 -7.61 8.67
C LEU A 427 0.69 -6.10 8.72
N MET A 428 1.09 -5.50 7.60
CA MET A 428 1.26 -4.04 7.49
C MET A 428 -0.07 -3.32 7.70
N ASN A 429 -1.17 -3.84 7.15
CA ASN A 429 -2.50 -3.29 7.38
C ASN A 429 -2.92 -3.36 8.86
N GLN A 430 -2.58 -4.43 9.57
CA GLN A 430 -2.84 -4.54 11.02
C GLN A 430 -2.04 -3.51 11.83
N MET A 431 -0.89 -3.09 11.34
CA MET A 431 -0.02 -2.09 11.96
C MET A 431 -0.34 -0.64 11.56
N PHE A 432 -1.46 -0.35 10.90
CA PHE A 432 -1.80 1.02 10.48
C PHE A 432 -1.87 2.03 11.63
N SER A 433 -2.37 1.62 12.78
CA SER A 433 -2.42 2.49 13.98
C SER A 433 -1.07 2.62 14.68
N GLY A 434 -0.08 1.89 14.24
CA GLY A 434 1.29 1.92 14.75
C GLY A 434 1.94 0.55 14.70
N GLU A 435 3.27 0.56 14.64
CA GLU A 435 4.05 -0.67 14.61
C GLU A 435 3.91 -1.44 15.91
N THR A 436 3.66 -2.75 15.77
CA THR A 436 3.74 -3.72 16.86
C THR A 436 4.96 -4.61 16.68
N LYS A 437 5.53 -5.09 17.77
CA LYS A 437 6.71 -5.97 17.71
C LYS A 437 6.41 -7.26 16.97
N SER A 438 5.28 -7.91 17.29
CA SER A 438 4.86 -9.13 16.60
C SER A 438 4.63 -8.92 15.11
N GLY A 439 4.06 -7.77 14.72
CA GLY A 439 3.86 -7.38 13.34
C GLY A 439 5.17 -7.17 12.59
N VAL A 440 6.10 -6.39 13.15
CA VAL A 440 7.45 -6.16 12.57
C VAL A 440 8.21 -7.47 12.42
N GLU A 441 8.23 -8.31 13.47
CA GLU A 441 8.87 -9.64 13.41
C GLU A 441 8.18 -10.56 12.38
N GLY A 442 6.85 -10.51 12.30
CA GLY A 442 6.06 -11.28 11.33
C GLY A 442 6.38 -10.89 9.89
N VAL A 443 6.43 -9.59 9.58
CA VAL A 443 6.81 -9.06 8.26
C VAL A 443 8.25 -9.43 7.94
N THR A 444 9.18 -9.17 8.85
CA THR A 444 10.62 -9.47 8.65
C THR A 444 10.85 -10.95 8.38
N ARG A 445 10.28 -11.83 9.21
CA ARG A 445 10.40 -13.28 9.05
C ARG A 445 9.81 -13.74 7.71
N THR A 446 8.64 -13.23 7.33
CA THR A 446 8.01 -13.58 6.05
C THR A 446 8.86 -13.10 4.88
N ALA A 447 9.35 -11.86 4.92
CA ALA A 447 10.19 -11.29 3.87
C ALA A 447 11.49 -12.10 3.69
N LEU A 448 12.18 -12.45 4.77
CA LEU A 448 13.40 -13.27 4.72
C LEU A 448 13.13 -14.68 4.22
N SER A 449 12.06 -15.34 4.72
CA SER A 449 11.74 -16.73 4.35
C SER A 449 11.38 -16.88 2.87
N TYR A 450 10.73 -15.88 2.28
CA TYR A 450 10.29 -15.89 0.88
C TYR A 450 11.14 -15.02 -0.03
N GLN A 451 12.26 -14.45 0.48
CA GLN A 451 13.14 -13.55 -0.26
C GLN A 451 12.37 -12.40 -0.91
N LEU A 452 11.63 -11.66 -0.09
CA LEU A 452 10.81 -10.52 -0.51
C LEU A 452 11.38 -9.23 0.09
N LEU A 453 11.20 -8.12 -0.64
CA LEU A 453 11.38 -6.79 -0.09
C LEU A 453 10.22 -6.42 0.82
N SER A 454 10.55 -5.78 1.95
CA SER A 454 9.58 -5.17 2.85
C SER A 454 10.18 -3.87 3.41
N GLU A 455 9.42 -3.13 4.19
CA GLU A 455 9.92 -1.92 4.87
C GLU A 455 11.03 -2.22 5.89
N TYR A 456 11.13 -3.49 6.32
CA TYR A 456 12.10 -3.93 7.33
C TYR A 456 13.22 -4.78 6.76
N THR A 457 13.28 -4.98 5.44
CA THR A 457 14.29 -5.82 4.77
C THR A 457 14.78 -5.17 3.48
N ALA A 458 16.04 -5.43 3.13
CA ALA A 458 16.65 -4.97 1.88
C ALA A 458 17.42 -6.12 1.22
N PHE A 459 17.62 -6.02 -0.09
CA PHE A 459 18.57 -6.87 -0.79
C PHE A 459 19.95 -6.22 -0.80
N ILE A 460 20.96 -7.01 -0.52
CA ILE A 460 22.38 -6.61 -0.63
C ILE A 460 22.99 -7.45 -1.73
N ALA A 461 23.59 -6.80 -2.72
CA ALA A 461 24.44 -7.48 -3.71
C ALA A 461 25.88 -7.45 -3.20
N VAL A 462 26.47 -8.63 -3.03
CA VAL A 462 27.89 -8.76 -2.68
C VAL A 462 28.61 -9.28 -3.91
N SER A 463 29.64 -8.56 -4.36
CA SER A 463 30.56 -9.02 -5.41
C SER A 463 31.78 -9.64 -4.74
N GLU A 464 32.06 -10.91 -5.05
CA GLU A 464 33.23 -11.62 -4.57
C GLU A 464 34.21 -11.79 -5.71
N GLU A 465 35.42 -11.27 -5.57
CA GLU A 465 36.56 -11.58 -6.44
C GLU A 465 37.46 -12.62 -5.80
N VAL A 466 37.80 -13.66 -6.57
CA VAL A 466 38.84 -14.62 -6.17
C VAL A 466 40.20 -14.06 -6.57
N ARG A 467 40.94 -13.53 -5.61
CA ARG A 467 42.34 -13.13 -5.83
C ARG A 467 43.25 -14.29 -5.53
N VAL A 468 44.17 -14.54 -6.47
CA VAL A 468 45.26 -15.52 -6.29
C VAL A 468 46.50 -14.74 -5.86
N ASP A 469 46.97 -14.99 -4.66
CA ASP A 469 48.18 -14.36 -4.16
C ASP A 469 49.44 -14.89 -4.92
N PRO A 470 50.59 -14.24 -4.79
CA PRO A 470 51.81 -14.69 -5.46
C PRO A 470 52.24 -16.11 -5.11
N ASN A 471 51.72 -16.70 -4.05
CA ASN A 471 51.99 -18.07 -3.60
C ASN A 471 50.98 -19.08 -4.14
N GLY A 472 50.03 -18.65 -4.97
CA GLY A 472 49.02 -19.52 -5.60
C GLY A 472 47.81 -19.83 -4.70
N THR A 473 47.66 -19.18 -3.52
CA THR A 473 46.54 -19.38 -2.63
C THR A 473 45.35 -18.55 -3.11
N ARG A 474 44.19 -19.20 -3.28
CA ARG A 474 42.95 -18.50 -3.62
C ARG A 474 42.31 -17.91 -2.36
N GLN A 475 42.13 -16.62 -2.37
CA GLN A 475 41.36 -15.90 -1.32
C GLN A 475 40.16 -15.25 -1.96
N THR A 476 38.98 -15.50 -1.37
CA THR A 476 37.76 -14.76 -1.71
C THR A 476 37.83 -13.44 -0.96
N VAL A 477 37.81 -12.32 -1.67
CA VAL A 477 37.83 -10.96 -1.10
C VAL A 477 36.52 -10.30 -1.47
N GLU A 478 35.83 -9.78 -0.49
CA GLU A 478 34.67 -8.91 -0.74
C GLU A 478 35.16 -7.64 -1.45
N VAL A 479 34.55 -7.34 -2.60
CA VAL A 479 34.85 -6.13 -3.35
C VAL A 479 33.91 -5.04 -2.86
N PRO A 480 34.42 -3.97 -2.24
CA PRO A 480 33.57 -2.87 -1.78
C PRO A 480 32.92 -2.18 -2.98
N LEU A 481 31.62 -1.85 -2.83
CA LEU A 481 30.89 -1.08 -3.82
C LEU A 481 31.44 0.36 -3.86
N GLU A 482 31.69 0.88 -5.04
CA GLU A 482 32.02 2.30 -5.21
C GLU A 482 30.77 3.16 -4.95
N LEU A 483 30.96 4.27 -4.25
CA LEU A 483 29.89 5.25 -4.07
C LEU A 483 29.56 5.90 -5.43
N PRO A 484 28.28 6.22 -5.68
CA PRO A 484 27.90 6.97 -6.87
C PRO A 484 28.69 8.28 -6.97
N GLN A 485 29.08 8.67 -8.16
CA GLN A 485 29.83 9.90 -8.38
C GLN A 485 29.04 11.12 -7.85
N GLY A 486 29.65 11.92 -6.99
CA GLY A 486 29.04 13.07 -6.35
C GLY A 486 28.39 12.80 -4.99
N VAL A 487 28.41 11.54 -4.52
CA VAL A 487 27.94 11.15 -3.18
C VAL A 487 29.14 10.96 -2.26
N SER A 488 29.20 11.69 -1.15
CA SER A 488 30.28 11.53 -0.17
C SER A 488 29.96 10.42 0.84
N TYR A 489 30.97 9.67 1.24
CA TYR A 489 30.87 8.66 2.31
C TYR A 489 30.30 9.27 3.60
N ASP A 490 30.79 10.47 3.95
CA ASP A 490 30.38 11.20 5.14
C ASP A 490 28.91 11.66 5.09
N GLY A 491 28.36 11.85 3.89
CA GLY A 491 26.94 12.19 3.69
C GLY A 491 26.00 11.01 3.95
N ILE A 492 26.48 9.77 3.78
CA ILE A 492 25.69 8.56 4.03
C ILE A 492 25.92 8.01 5.44
N PHE A 493 27.18 7.95 5.88
CA PHE A 493 27.59 7.26 7.12
C PHE A 493 27.99 8.20 8.25
N GLY A 494 27.98 9.52 8.02
CA GLY A 494 28.44 10.53 8.96
C GLY A 494 29.98 10.61 9.06
N THR A 495 30.50 11.77 9.42
CA THR A 495 31.94 11.96 9.66
C THR A 495 32.38 11.19 10.91
N PRO A 496 33.41 10.34 10.85
CA PRO A 496 34.01 9.77 12.05
C PRO A 496 34.54 10.94 12.94
N LYS A 497 34.08 11.03 14.18
CA LYS A 497 34.64 12.01 15.13
C LYS A 497 36.15 11.75 15.24
N PRO A 498 37.01 12.75 14.96
CA PRO A 498 38.45 12.57 15.18
C PRO A 498 38.68 12.26 16.64
N ALA A 499 39.46 11.20 16.89
CA ALA A 499 39.94 10.90 18.22
C ALA A 499 40.69 12.13 18.77
N GLN A 500 40.21 12.71 19.86
CA GLN A 500 40.89 13.82 20.53
C GLN A 500 42.25 13.31 21.04
N LEU A 501 43.33 13.71 20.36
CA LEU A 501 44.65 13.64 20.90
C LEU A 501 44.77 14.70 22.03
N PRO A 502 45.44 14.41 23.15
CA PRO A 502 45.52 15.34 24.25
C PRO A 502 46.30 16.61 23.85
N SER A 503 45.76 17.75 24.21
CA SER A 503 46.27 19.09 23.92
C SER A 503 47.66 19.30 24.50
N SER A 504 48.61 19.62 23.63
CA SER A 504 49.83 20.36 24.03
C SER A 504 49.64 21.86 23.76
N ALA A 505 50.08 22.65 24.70
CA ALA A 505 49.85 24.07 24.94
C ALA A 505 50.17 25.05 23.77
N PRO A 506 49.70 26.30 23.86
CA PRO A 506 49.61 27.22 22.74
C PRO A 506 50.90 27.96 22.44
N ILE A 507 51.20 28.14 21.15
CA ILE A 507 52.17 29.13 20.67
C ILE A 507 51.40 30.28 19.99
N ASN A 508 51.60 31.44 20.56
CA ASN A 508 51.00 32.71 20.22
C ASN A 508 51.78 33.36 19.04
N PHE A 509 51.16 33.70 17.94
CA PHE A 509 51.64 34.71 17.01
C PHE A 509 50.51 35.63 16.56
N GLY A 510 50.74 36.90 16.77
CA GLY A 510 49.83 38.00 16.56
C GLY A 510 49.65 38.44 15.10
N PRO A 511 48.95 39.54 14.85
CA PRO A 511 48.14 39.75 13.67
C PRO A 511 48.84 40.52 12.54
N THR A 512 48.46 40.25 11.30
CA THR A 512 48.67 41.21 10.20
C THR A 512 47.38 41.49 9.46
N ARG A 513 47.23 42.78 9.17
CA ARG A 513 46.08 43.50 8.64
C ARG A 513 45.90 43.35 7.11
N SER A 514 44.64 43.47 6.71
CA SER A 514 44.06 44.29 5.61
C SER A 514 44.39 43.91 4.15
N ALA A 515 43.44 43.84 3.26
CA ALA A 515 42.61 44.92 2.73
C ALA A 515 41.59 44.39 1.69
N SER A 516 40.42 44.90 1.81
CA SER A 516 39.47 45.47 0.81
C SER A 516 39.46 45.00 -0.64
N GLY A 517 38.26 44.74 -1.15
CA GLY A 517 37.92 44.80 -2.57
C GLY A 517 36.53 44.31 -2.87
N TYR A 518 35.63 45.23 -3.09
CA TYR A 518 34.28 45.13 -3.68
C TYR A 518 34.26 44.27 -4.95
N ASN A 519 33.23 43.47 -5.16
CA ASN A 519 32.28 43.71 -6.27
C ASN A 519 31.05 42.80 -6.19
N ASN A 520 29.94 43.48 -6.33
CA ASN A 520 28.58 43.05 -6.45
C ASN A 520 28.34 42.55 -7.89
N TYR A 521 27.80 41.33 -8.07
CA TYR A 521 27.01 40.99 -9.23
C TYR A 521 25.89 40.03 -8.82
N GLY A 522 24.65 40.49 -9.07
CA GLY A 522 23.45 39.71 -8.88
C GLY A 522 23.39 38.56 -9.88
N GLY A 523 23.21 37.37 -9.37
CA GLY A 523 22.92 36.16 -10.14
C GLY A 523 21.57 35.61 -9.69
N GLN A 524 20.67 35.53 -10.65
CA GLN A 524 19.34 34.94 -10.53
C GLN A 524 19.47 33.51 -9.94
N ARG A 525 18.68 33.23 -8.95
CA ARG A 525 18.51 31.87 -8.43
C ARG A 525 17.81 31.00 -9.47
N SER A 526 18.49 29.99 -9.94
CA SER A 526 17.88 28.86 -10.65
C SER A 526 16.92 28.12 -9.70
N PRO A 527 15.81 27.55 -10.20
CA PRO A 527 14.90 26.80 -9.35
C PRO A 527 15.61 25.54 -8.82
N GLU A 528 15.70 25.45 -7.52
CA GLU A 528 16.14 24.28 -6.80
C GLU A 528 15.24 23.11 -7.18
N ILE A 529 15.80 22.06 -7.78
CA ILE A 529 15.11 20.78 -7.98
C ILE A 529 14.89 20.22 -6.57
N ALA A 530 13.65 20.18 -6.15
CA ALA A 530 13.26 19.56 -4.89
C ALA A 530 13.79 18.12 -4.85
N PRO A 531 14.41 17.69 -3.73
CA PRO A 531 14.79 16.30 -3.54
C PRO A 531 13.54 15.40 -3.66
N PRO A 532 13.69 14.13 -4.07
CA PRO A 532 12.56 13.20 -4.09
C PRO A 532 11.89 13.20 -2.71
N PRO A 533 10.56 13.13 -2.64
CA PRO A 533 9.87 13.14 -1.37
C PRO A 533 10.43 12.01 -0.49
N PRO A 534 10.69 12.28 0.79
CA PRO A 534 11.06 11.24 1.73
C PRO A 534 9.97 10.16 1.74
N PRO A 535 10.31 8.91 2.06
CA PRO A 535 9.32 7.85 2.16
C PRO A 535 8.18 8.32 3.08
N ILE A 536 6.93 7.99 2.72
CA ILE A 536 5.64 8.53 3.22
C ILE A 536 5.39 8.23 4.72
N TRP A 537 6.39 8.34 5.56
CA TRP A 537 6.32 8.10 7.01
C TRP A 537 6.62 9.33 7.86
N GLY A 538 6.47 10.51 7.29
CA GLY A 538 6.56 11.78 8.00
C GLY A 538 5.21 12.45 8.12
N ILE A 539 4.22 11.83 8.79
CA ILE A 539 3.18 12.62 9.44
C ILE A 539 3.88 13.27 10.63
N ASN A 540 4.22 14.56 10.52
CA ASN A 540 4.49 15.36 11.70
C ASN A 540 3.21 15.27 12.55
N PRO A 541 3.20 14.59 13.70
CA PRO A 541 2.04 14.62 14.56
C PRO A 541 1.85 16.08 14.98
N GLU A 542 0.64 16.62 14.81
CA GLU A 542 0.31 17.88 15.47
C GLU A 542 0.69 17.75 16.95
N PRO A 543 1.38 18.77 17.52
CA PRO A 543 1.76 18.70 18.92
C PRO A 543 0.49 18.55 19.74
N THR A 544 0.32 17.40 20.38
CA THR A 544 -0.71 17.19 21.37
C THR A 544 -0.53 18.27 22.43
N ASN A 545 -1.53 19.13 22.57
CA ASN A 545 -1.48 20.25 23.52
C ASN A 545 -1.52 19.68 24.95
N ILE A 546 -0.34 19.46 25.54
CA ILE A 546 -0.15 18.81 26.86
C ILE A 546 -0.42 19.81 28.01
N ASN A 547 -0.71 21.08 27.71
CA ASN A 547 -0.86 22.13 28.71
C ASN A 547 -2.22 22.21 29.41
N ALA A 548 -3.14 21.27 29.16
CA ALA A 548 -4.36 21.15 29.96
C ALA A 548 -4.08 20.25 31.18
N VAL A 549 -3.71 20.83 32.32
CA VAL A 549 -3.72 20.16 33.62
C VAL A 549 -5.16 19.85 34.00
N GLY A 550 -5.74 18.81 33.37
CA GLY A 550 -6.99 18.18 33.77
C GLY A 550 -6.65 16.93 34.58
N ASN A 551 -7.46 16.63 35.60
CA ASN A 551 -7.34 15.36 36.34
C ASN A 551 -7.57 14.20 35.37
N SER A 552 -6.49 13.61 34.85
CA SER A 552 -6.58 12.37 34.06
C SER A 552 -7.14 11.25 34.95
N PRO A 553 -8.16 10.50 34.53
CA PRO A 553 -8.64 9.35 35.27
C PRO A 553 -7.63 8.20 35.35
N VAL A 554 -6.48 8.33 34.71
CA VAL A 554 -5.41 7.32 34.67
C VAL A 554 -4.08 7.96 35.02
N LYS A 555 -3.36 7.36 35.96
CA LYS A 555 -1.97 7.69 36.28
C LYS A 555 -1.04 6.80 35.46
N ILE A 556 -0.10 7.42 34.72
CA ILE A 556 0.94 6.73 33.94
C ILE A 556 2.26 6.81 34.72
N THR A 557 2.95 5.70 34.88
CA THR A 557 4.24 5.64 35.56
C THR A 557 5.21 4.74 34.78
N VAL A 558 6.43 5.22 34.53
CA VAL A 558 7.51 4.40 33.95
C VAL A 558 8.01 3.45 35.06
N VAL A 559 7.81 2.15 34.88
CA VAL A 559 8.17 1.13 35.91
C VAL A 559 9.41 0.35 35.56
N GLU A 560 9.76 0.27 34.27
CA GLU A 560 10.95 -0.44 33.82
C GLU A 560 11.57 0.29 32.63
N VAL A 561 12.90 0.32 32.59
CA VAL A 561 13.67 0.92 31.49
C VAL A 561 14.89 0.05 31.22
N ALA A 562 15.09 -0.31 29.95
CA ALA A 562 16.28 -1.01 29.48
C ALA A 562 16.90 -0.27 28.30
N GLY A 563 18.22 -0.26 28.23
CA GLY A 563 19.00 0.43 27.18
C GLY A 563 19.77 1.62 27.74
N ILE A 564 19.26 2.84 27.56
CA ILE A 564 19.95 4.06 28.04
C ILE A 564 19.74 4.20 29.56
N SER A 565 20.83 4.12 30.34
CA SER A 565 20.76 4.13 31.81
C SER A 565 20.94 5.55 32.39
N ASP A 566 20.13 6.51 32.00
CA ASP A 566 20.14 7.87 32.54
C ASP A 566 18.89 8.11 33.40
N ARG A 567 19.09 8.30 34.73
CA ARG A 567 18.01 8.58 35.68
C ARG A 567 17.31 9.92 35.39
N THR A 568 18.02 10.90 34.84
CA THR A 568 17.41 12.19 34.48
C THR A 568 16.44 12.05 33.35
N LEU A 569 16.73 11.20 32.36
CA LEU A 569 15.87 10.83 31.23
C LEU A 569 14.58 10.18 31.72
N ILE A 570 14.66 9.25 32.67
CA ILE A 570 13.49 8.55 33.21
C ILE A 570 12.56 9.50 33.95
N ASN A 571 13.13 10.41 34.74
CA ASN A 571 12.36 11.43 35.48
C ASN A 571 11.68 12.42 34.53
N ASP A 572 12.36 12.79 33.46
CA ASP A 572 11.87 13.70 32.45
C ASP A 572 10.70 13.07 31.68
N LEU A 573 10.86 11.82 31.24
CA LEU A 573 9.80 11.06 30.59
C LEU A 573 8.58 10.85 31.51
N ASN A 574 8.79 10.52 32.79
CA ASN A 574 7.70 10.41 33.76
C ASN A 574 6.92 11.72 33.90
N ARG A 575 7.63 12.85 34.02
CA ARG A 575 7.00 14.17 34.11
C ARG A 575 6.17 14.46 32.84
N TYR A 576 6.74 14.19 31.68
CA TYR A 576 6.09 14.38 30.40
C TYR A 576 4.79 13.56 30.29
N LEU A 577 4.86 12.28 30.60
CA LEU A 577 3.71 11.36 30.50
C LEU A 577 2.61 11.62 31.53
N GLN A 578 2.92 12.24 32.69
CA GLN A 578 1.90 12.66 33.66
C GLN A 578 0.99 13.76 33.12
N GLY A 579 1.42 14.52 32.11
CA GLY A 579 0.60 15.50 31.40
C GLY A 579 -0.38 14.89 30.39
N LEU A 580 -0.27 13.59 30.10
CA LEU A 580 -1.10 12.92 29.11
C LEU A 580 -2.46 12.55 29.69
N ASN A 581 -3.53 13.15 29.16
CA ASN A 581 -4.90 12.85 29.58
C ASN A 581 -5.45 11.66 28.81
N LEU A 582 -5.70 10.52 29.48
CA LEU A 582 -6.39 9.36 28.94
C LEU A 582 -7.83 9.38 29.45
N ALA A 583 -8.81 9.33 28.53
CA ALA A 583 -10.23 9.54 28.85
C ALA A 583 -10.89 8.35 29.56
N ASP A 584 -10.35 7.13 29.41
CA ASP A 584 -10.94 5.90 29.95
C ASP A 584 -10.20 5.44 31.23
N GLN A 585 -10.92 4.84 32.18
CA GLN A 585 -10.33 4.17 33.33
C GLN A 585 -9.67 2.85 32.90
N ILE A 586 -8.34 2.75 33.02
CA ILE A 586 -7.57 1.62 32.55
C ILE A 586 -6.54 1.19 33.56
N ASN A 587 -6.34 -0.12 33.67
CA ASN A 587 -5.24 -0.70 34.40
C ASN A 587 -4.42 -1.60 33.47
N GLY A 588 -3.13 -1.72 33.74
CA GLY A 588 -2.28 -2.64 33.02
C GLY A 588 -0.89 -2.08 32.74
N LYS A 589 -0.14 -2.77 31.91
CA LYS A 589 1.21 -2.40 31.49
C LYS A 589 1.30 -2.34 29.98
N VAL A 590 1.98 -1.32 29.47
CA VAL A 590 2.33 -1.21 28.05
C VAL A 590 3.81 -0.99 27.90
N THR A 591 4.41 -1.69 26.98
CA THR A 591 5.84 -1.63 26.69
C THR A 591 6.08 -1.08 25.31
N PHE A 592 7.07 -0.18 25.19
CA PHE A 592 7.50 0.39 23.92
C PHE A 592 9.00 0.24 23.74
N GLU A 593 9.42 -0.09 22.53
CA GLU A 593 10.80 0.02 22.07
C GLU A 593 10.98 1.29 21.26
N MET A 594 11.86 2.18 21.68
CA MET A 594 12.10 3.47 21.04
C MET A 594 13.51 3.56 20.46
N ILE A 595 13.61 4.23 19.30
CA ILE A 595 14.88 4.64 18.72
C ILE A 595 14.94 6.16 18.85
N ILE A 596 15.97 6.66 19.55
CA ILE A 596 16.17 8.07 19.78
C ILE A 596 17.47 8.48 19.10
N ASP A 597 17.44 9.59 18.37
CA ASP A 597 18.63 10.18 17.76
C ASP A 597 18.69 11.67 18.03
N GLN A 598 19.81 12.12 18.60
CA GLN A 598 20.05 13.51 18.98
C GLN A 598 18.91 14.14 19.80
N GLY A 599 18.30 13.35 20.69
CA GLY A 599 17.18 13.79 21.52
C GLY A 599 15.80 13.77 20.83
N ASN A 600 15.69 13.29 19.60
CA ASN A 600 14.42 13.12 18.93
C ASN A 600 14.04 11.64 18.86
N VAL A 601 12.82 11.29 19.24
CA VAL A 601 12.31 9.93 19.09
C VAL A 601 11.95 9.72 17.63
N GLN A 602 12.78 8.96 16.93
CA GLN A 602 12.60 8.64 15.51
C GLN A 602 11.54 7.56 15.30
N ARG A 603 11.42 6.65 16.28
CA ARG A 603 10.53 5.50 16.17
C ARG A 603 10.08 5.03 17.56
N ALA A 604 8.82 4.62 17.69
CA ALA A 604 8.25 4.01 18.87
C ALA A 604 7.40 2.80 18.47
N ILE A 605 7.88 1.60 18.77
CA ILE A 605 7.25 0.32 18.45
C ILE A 605 6.55 -0.17 19.70
N PHE A 606 5.27 -0.50 19.60
CA PHE A 606 4.52 -1.13 20.68
C PHE A 606 4.93 -2.61 20.82
N ASP A 607 5.42 -3.00 21.99
CA ASP A 607 5.75 -4.38 22.32
C ASP A 607 4.49 -5.09 22.84
N ASP A 608 3.71 -5.65 21.92
CA ASP A 608 2.45 -6.34 22.18
C ASP A 608 2.66 -7.71 22.88
N ILE A 609 3.88 -8.23 22.88
CA ILE A 609 4.25 -9.48 23.56
C ILE A 609 4.43 -9.25 25.06
N ASP A 610 5.11 -8.13 25.42
CA ASP A 610 5.42 -7.78 26.82
C ASP A 610 4.40 -6.78 27.41
N SER A 611 3.25 -6.61 26.79
CA SER A 611 2.18 -5.70 27.22
C SER A 611 0.95 -6.45 27.68
N ASN A 612 0.27 -5.91 28.70
CA ASN A 612 -1.00 -6.43 29.21
C ASN A 612 -1.88 -5.28 29.67
N LEU A 613 -2.96 -5.04 28.94
CA LEU A 613 -3.99 -4.05 29.29
C LEU A 613 -5.28 -4.77 29.65
N ASP A 614 -5.85 -4.38 30.79
CA ASP A 614 -7.14 -4.89 31.27
C ASP A 614 -8.29 -4.09 30.63
N LEU A 615 -8.61 -4.45 29.38
CA LEU A 615 -9.66 -3.86 28.58
C LEU A 615 -10.31 -4.92 27.70
N ASP A 616 -11.61 -5.10 27.88
CA ASP A 616 -12.41 -6.04 27.07
C ASP A 616 -12.65 -5.56 25.61
N ASN A 617 -12.17 -4.38 25.25
CA ASN A 617 -12.41 -3.77 23.94
C ASN A 617 -11.09 -3.46 23.22
N ASN A 618 -10.79 -4.26 22.22
CA ASN A 618 -9.57 -4.14 21.41
C ASN A 618 -9.40 -2.75 20.74
N ILE A 619 -10.50 -2.08 20.43
CA ILE A 619 -10.48 -0.76 19.78
C ILE A 619 -10.03 0.32 20.77
N LYS A 620 -10.61 0.32 21.98
CA LYS A 620 -10.19 1.24 23.03
C LYS A 620 -8.73 1.01 23.40
N GLN A 621 -8.30 -0.24 23.43
CA GLN A 621 -6.91 -0.61 23.65
C GLN A 621 -6.00 0.00 22.58
N ALA A 622 -6.34 -0.16 21.28
CA ALA A 622 -5.58 0.41 20.18
C ALA A 622 -5.52 1.94 20.23
N MET A 623 -6.64 2.62 20.55
CA MET A 623 -6.68 4.07 20.69
C MET A 623 -5.75 4.60 21.78
N ILE A 624 -5.68 3.92 22.91
CA ILE A 624 -4.84 4.30 24.02
C ILE A 624 -3.37 4.08 23.71
N ILE A 625 -3.03 2.94 23.14
CA ILE A 625 -1.68 2.62 22.70
C ILE A 625 -1.21 3.66 21.67
N ASP A 626 -2.04 4.00 20.69
CA ASP A 626 -1.71 5.02 19.68
C ASP A 626 -1.52 6.41 20.30
N LYS A 627 -2.36 6.81 21.25
CA LYS A 627 -2.23 8.08 21.96
C LYS A 627 -0.91 8.17 22.75
N ILE A 628 -0.55 7.10 23.46
CA ILE A 628 0.72 7.00 24.18
C ILE A 628 1.88 7.04 23.18
N ARG A 629 1.81 6.27 22.10
CA ARG A 629 2.83 6.20 21.06
C ARG A 629 3.09 7.57 20.41
N ARG A 630 2.04 8.29 20.00
CA ARG A 630 2.16 9.65 19.44
C ARG A 630 2.79 10.62 20.43
N SER A 631 2.41 10.51 21.69
CA SER A 631 3.02 11.30 22.75
C SER A 631 4.52 10.99 22.90
N LEU A 632 4.91 9.73 22.85
CA LEU A 632 6.32 9.33 22.89
C LEU A 632 7.10 9.84 21.67
N LEU A 633 6.53 9.85 20.49
CA LEU A 633 7.17 10.37 19.27
C LEU A 633 7.41 11.88 19.31
N THR A 634 6.59 12.64 20.05
CA THR A 634 6.75 14.09 20.23
C THR A 634 7.55 14.47 21.47
N TRP A 635 7.92 13.47 22.30
CA TRP A 635 8.73 13.73 23.48
C TRP A 635 10.16 14.11 23.09
N GLN A 636 10.66 15.18 23.74
CA GLN A 636 12.04 15.65 23.59
C GLN A 636 12.70 15.64 24.97
N PRO A 637 13.68 14.77 25.22
CA PRO A 637 14.40 14.76 26.48
C PRO A 637 15.21 16.05 26.68
N SER A 638 15.29 16.50 27.91
CA SER A 638 16.05 17.72 28.28
C SER A 638 17.53 17.66 27.90
N ASN A 639 18.11 16.47 27.84
CA ASN A 639 19.48 16.23 27.37
C ASN A 639 19.42 15.41 26.06
N PRO A 640 20.12 15.82 24.99
CA PRO A 640 20.14 15.04 23.75
C PRO A 640 20.84 13.70 24.00
N VAL A 641 20.10 12.63 23.70
CA VAL A 641 20.57 11.23 23.77
C VAL A 641 20.36 10.55 22.45
N SER A 642 21.17 9.54 22.12
CA SER A 642 20.97 8.68 20.96
C SER A 642 21.12 7.23 21.40
N GLY A 643 20.25 6.35 20.86
CA GLY A 643 20.28 4.92 21.13
C GLY A 643 18.91 4.27 21.17
N LYS A 644 18.89 2.99 21.57
CA LYS A 644 17.66 2.23 21.78
C LYS A 644 17.23 2.26 23.23
N LEU A 645 15.96 2.47 23.47
CA LEU A 645 15.35 2.54 24.79
C LEU A 645 14.09 1.67 24.81
N LYS A 646 14.04 0.68 25.71
CA LYS A 646 12.82 -0.07 25.98
C LYS A 646 12.24 0.44 27.29
N ILE A 647 10.96 0.81 27.29
CA ILE A 647 10.25 1.32 28.46
C ILE A 647 8.98 0.52 28.71
N THR A 648 8.69 0.24 29.97
CA THR A 648 7.40 -0.31 30.40
C THR A 648 6.68 0.74 31.25
N LEU A 649 5.47 1.07 30.82
CA LEU A 649 4.57 2.01 31.47
C LEU A 649 3.48 1.26 32.24
N GLU A 650 3.28 1.57 33.50
CA GLU A 650 2.15 1.10 34.28
C GLU A 650 1.04 2.17 34.24
N LEU A 651 -0.16 1.72 33.84
CA LEU A 651 -1.37 2.54 33.84
C LEU A 651 -2.24 2.12 35.04
N LYS A 652 -2.66 3.07 35.84
CA LYS A 652 -3.55 2.84 37.00
C LYS A 652 -4.69 3.83 36.98
N ALA A 653 -5.92 3.32 36.97
CA ALA A 653 -7.12 4.13 37.15
C ALA A 653 -7.03 4.87 38.50
N THR A 654 -7.23 6.19 38.47
CA THR A 654 -7.33 6.99 39.69
C THR A 654 -8.76 6.84 40.22
N LYS A 655 -8.88 6.43 41.50
CA LYS A 655 -10.17 6.43 42.16
C LYS A 655 -10.70 7.87 42.19
N SER A 656 -11.83 8.11 41.56
CA SER A 656 -12.59 9.37 41.62
C SER A 656 -13.05 9.67 43.06
#